data_d0fa5158428a7176fb5d0fa84d72bb7c
#
_entry.id   d0fa5158428a7176fb5d0fa84d72bb7c
#
_cell.length_a   1.000
_cell.length_b   1.000
_cell.length_c   1.000
_cell.angle_alpha   90.00
_cell.angle_beta   90.00
_cell.angle_gamma   90.00
#
_symmetry.space_group_name_H-M   'P 1'
#
loop_
_entity.id
_entity.type
_entity.pdbx_description
1 polymer ?
#
loop_
_entity_poly.entity_id
_entity_poly.type
_entity_poly.pdbx_seq_one_letter_code
_entity_poly.pdbx_strand_id
1 'polypeptide(L)'
;MEKKCSKEFSPLEGLRVLDLSDEKGELCGRILGDLGADVLKIESSIGSISRSLGPFTEDGTSLYFAYRNLNKRSALIDFDSEEDIEKLLSVIKESDVLIETFLPGTLSELGLSPEILMNENPSLIIVSLTDFGQTGPDSSFLGTDEVVFARSGWLSVSGVIEKPPLLAPGSISYDTLGIVGAYATLLGVLHRDRNGTGQHIDVCAVEALSQMNTWGIPNASASEVSGGPATLIRSGDSPLYPHIPCADGFVRQVILAPRQWKALWEWMGSPESFADEYWESTINRYLNLDVINPLFWEHWKNKPMIEGCIEAQNRGVIATPMLKPSDVLVNSHYTSRGTFQNLEIANGVTAPIMSGFAEVDGERIGYRFPSPSINQDSAEFKQTPFPMPSKSLTPAELPLEGLRVIDFGHGGVGVECGRMLAEYGADVIKIESWEYPDFIRIVLGGTMTASFASSNRTKRAFGANLKNESAREVVLELIKSSHVIIENNSTGTMEALGLGYEAIKEINPDAVMISSQLMGSKGDFANWNGYGPTIQTVSGLSWLWAFKDGEPPPGTSAIHPDHLAGRLSAVFSLAALVNINRGATGNHIEVAQVEVLLGTLGDLFCKEAINPGSVNPQGNDSDRGAPWGPFPCKGEEAWCVVCVRDDAEWVKLSALMQLDPESVEKYASSAYRVQHRETLNAIVSAWSTTLSSVEVEKLCQGAGVPAGRVLNAAEQLKDNHLLDRGFLPVVEQLGGVGEIVLDGACIRGSKMASPVITRAPLIGEHTEEICLHDLSMEKEQFEALLKSGALEIIKPES
;
A
#
# COMPACT_ATOMS: atom_id res chain seq x y z
N MET A 1 -22.52 -23.06 -28.09
CA MET A 1 -22.60 -21.60 -27.85
C MET A 1 -21.20 -21.09 -27.69
N GLU A 2 -20.62 -20.53 -28.71
CA GLU A 2 -19.33 -19.83 -28.63
C GLU A 2 -19.48 -18.66 -27.65
N LYS A 3 -18.75 -18.69 -26.53
CA LYS A 3 -18.58 -17.50 -25.70
C LYS A 3 -17.95 -16.44 -26.61
N LYS A 4 -18.70 -15.39 -26.95
CA LYS A 4 -18.10 -14.15 -27.45
C LYS A 4 -17.11 -13.73 -26.37
N CYS A 5 -15.80 -13.80 -26.69
CA CYS A 5 -14.73 -13.21 -25.91
C CYS A 5 -15.11 -11.74 -25.69
N SER A 6 -15.50 -11.37 -24.49
CA SER A 6 -15.55 -9.96 -24.10
C SER A 6 -14.15 -9.42 -24.36
N LYS A 7 -14.04 -8.24 -24.97
CA LYS A 7 -12.73 -7.59 -25.13
C LYS A 7 -12.12 -7.48 -23.73
N GLU A 8 -11.05 -8.23 -23.47
CA GLU A 8 -10.35 -8.23 -22.19
C GLU A 8 -9.95 -6.80 -21.83
N PHE A 9 -10.12 -6.42 -20.57
CA PHE A 9 -9.71 -5.09 -20.09
C PHE A 9 -8.17 -4.99 -20.16
N SER A 10 -7.66 -4.34 -21.17
CA SER A 10 -6.22 -4.14 -21.43
C SER A 10 -5.92 -2.66 -21.71
N PRO A 11 -6.12 -1.77 -20.73
CA PRO A 11 -6.05 -0.33 -20.91
C PRO A 11 -4.70 0.19 -21.40
N LEU A 12 -3.63 -0.59 -21.21
CA LEU A 12 -2.27 -0.23 -21.58
C LEU A 12 -1.75 -1.02 -22.78
N GLU A 13 -2.63 -1.67 -23.57
CA GLU A 13 -2.20 -2.38 -24.77
C GLU A 13 -1.45 -1.45 -25.72
N GLY A 14 -0.21 -1.80 -26.06
CA GLY A 14 0.70 -1.00 -26.87
C GLY A 14 1.60 -0.03 -26.11
N LEU A 15 1.39 0.19 -24.81
CA LEU A 15 2.34 0.95 -23.98
C LEU A 15 3.63 0.17 -23.85
N ARG A 16 4.74 0.76 -24.32
CA ARG A 16 6.06 0.16 -24.36
C ARG A 16 6.85 0.56 -23.12
N VAL A 17 7.06 -0.39 -22.22
CA VAL A 17 7.74 -0.19 -20.96
C VAL A 17 9.09 -0.89 -20.97
N LEU A 18 10.15 -0.12 -20.87
CA LEU A 18 11.51 -0.62 -20.65
C LEU A 18 11.78 -0.70 -19.14
N ASP A 19 12.05 -1.90 -18.66
CA ASP A 19 12.20 -2.18 -17.23
C ASP A 19 13.68 -2.50 -16.89
N LEU A 20 14.39 -1.52 -16.33
CA LEU A 20 15.75 -1.64 -15.82
C LEU A 20 15.77 -1.86 -14.29
N SER A 21 14.62 -2.18 -13.69
CA SER A 21 14.52 -2.31 -12.24
C SER A 21 15.13 -3.62 -11.72
N ASP A 22 15.56 -3.56 -10.47
CA ASP A 22 15.81 -4.72 -9.61
C ASP A 22 14.56 -5.06 -8.76
N GLU A 23 14.74 -5.83 -7.67
CA GLU A 23 13.66 -6.23 -6.77
C GLU A 23 12.79 -5.06 -6.25
N LYS A 24 13.31 -3.83 -6.23
CA LYS A 24 12.60 -2.64 -5.75
C LYS A 24 11.44 -2.23 -6.67
N GLY A 25 11.62 -2.36 -8.00
CA GLY A 25 10.67 -1.89 -9.00
C GLY A 25 9.95 -2.98 -9.78
N GLU A 26 10.30 -4.25 -9.62
CA GLU A 26 9.76 -5.34 -10.45
C GLU A 26 8.24 -5.46 -10.40
N LEU A 27 7.62 -5.21 -9.24
CA LEU A 27 6.16 -5.23 -9.12
C LEU A 27 5.50 -4.08 -9.91
N CYS A 28 6.15 -2.93 -10.05
CA CYS A 28 5.67 -1.83 -10.91
C CYS A 28 5.51 -2.32 -12.36
N GLY A 29 6.59 -2.87 -12.93
CA GLY A 29 6.56 -3.42 -14.29
C GLY A 29 5.52 -4.53 -14.46
N ARG A 30 5.35 -5.41 -13.46
CA ARG A 30 4.31 -6.44 -13.46
C ARG A 30 2.90 -5.84 -13.51
N ILE A 31 2.57 -4.89 -12.65
CA ILE A 31 1.25 -4.26 -12.62
C ILE A 31 0.92 -3.62 -13.98
N LEU A 32 1.87 -2.93 -14.60
CA LEU A 32 1.70 -2.39 -15.96
C LEU A 32 1.50 -3.51 -16.99
N GLY A 33 2.25 -4.61 -16.85
CA GLY A 33 2.07 -5.82 -17.64
C GLY A 33 0.70 -6.47 -17.45
N ASP A 34 0.21 -6.57 -16.22
CA ASP A 34 -1.14 -7.09 -15.89
C ASP A 34 -2.24 -6.24 -16.55
N LEU A 35 -1.99 -4.94 -16.74
CA LEU A 35 -2.87 -3.99 -17.40
C LEU A 35 -2.72 -3.93 -18.94
N GLY A 36 -1.86 -4.77 -19.53
CA GLY A 36 -1.73 -4.90 -20.99
C GLY A 36 -0.44 -4.36 -21.60
N ALA A 37 0.40 -3.64 -20.86
CA ALA A 37 1.64 -3.09 -21.40
C ALA A 37 2.60 -4.16 -21.94
N ASP A 38 3.40 -3.79 -22.96
CA ASP A 38 4.54 -4.57 -23.45
C ASP A 38 5.77 -4.23 -22.61
N VAL A 39 6.05 -5.04 -21.58
CA VAL A 39 7.14 -4.80 -20.65
C VAL A 39 8.35 -5.62 -21.03
N LEU A 40 9.44 -4.92 -21.39
CA LEU A 40 10.73 -5.50 -21.72
C LEU A 40 11.71 -5.25 -20.57
N LYS A 41 12.00 -6.31 -19.81
CA LYS A 41 13.01 -6.29 -18.75
C LYS A 41 14.40 -6.44 -19.35
N ILE A 42 15.28 -5.52 -19.02
CA ILE A 42 16.70 -5.58 -19.37
C ILE A 42 17.47 -6.18 -18.20
N GLU A 43 18.30 -7.15 -18.52
CA GLU A 43 19.10 -7.86 -17.53
C GLU A 43 20.58 -7.90 -17.97
N SER A 44 21.49 -8.06 -17.02
CA SER A 44 22.88 -8.39 -17.29
C SER A 44 23.04 -9.88 -17.65
N SER A 45 24.24 -10.29 -18.04
CA SER A 45 24.53 -11.70 -18.38
C SER A 45 24.30 -12.69 -17.23
N ILE A 46 24.30 -12.21 -15.98
CA ILE A 46 23.98 -13.00 -14.78
C ILE A 46 22.52 -12.91 -14.35
N GLY A 47 21.71 -12.13 -15.07
CA GLY A 47 20.31 -11.85 -14.77
C GLY A 47 20.10 -10.75 -13.73
N SER A 48 18.83 -10.51 -13.37
CA SER A 48 18.44 -9.64 -12.26
C SER A 48 18.84 -10.27 -10.93
N ILE A 49 19.23 -9.47 -9.94
CA ILE A 49 19.56 -9.93 -8.59
C ILE A 49 18.40 -10.72 -7.95
N SER A 50 17.16 -10.39 -8.27
CA SER A 50 15.97 -11.06 -7.78
C SER A 50 15.87 -12.54 -8.20
N ARG A 51 16.56 -12.97 -9.24
CA ARG A 51 16.69 -14.39 -9.62
C ARG A 51 17.47 -15.20 -8.60
N SER A 52 18.28 -14.54 -7.78
CA SER A 52 19.01 -15.17 -6.67
C SER A 52 18.33 -15.06 -5.32
N LEU A 53 17.13 -14.44 -5.27
CA LEU A 53 16.34 -14.30 -4.06
C LEU A 53 15.36 -15.45 -3.89
N GLY A 54 15.33 -16.05 -2.70
CA GLY A 54 14.34 -17.06 -2.33
C GLY A 54 12.93 -16.47 -2.09
N PRO A 55 11.91 -17.33 -2.00
CA PRO A 55 12.00 -18.78 -1.96
C PRO A 55 12.31 -19.41 -3.33
N PHE A 56 12.87 -20.64 -3.30
CA PHE A 56 13.24 -21.41 -4.49
C PHE A 56 12.44 -22.69 -4.61
N THR A 57 12.31 -23.18 -5.86
CA THR A 57 11.93 -24.56 -6.16
C THR A 57 13.12 -25.52 -5.94
N GLU A 58 12.91 -26.83 -6.03
CA GLU A 58 13.98 -27.82 -5.89
C GLU A 58 15.06 -27.70 -6.99
N ASP A 59 14.68 -27.27 -8.18
CA ASP A 59 15.59 -27.03 -9.32
C ASP A 59 16.27 -25.66 -9.30
N GLY A 60 16.03 -24.86 -8.25
CA GLY A 60 16.68 -23.56 -8.04
C GLY A 60 16.00 -22.38 -8.72
N THR A 61 14.78 -22.52 -9.24
CA THR A 61 14.02 -21.41 -9.79
C THR A 61 13.52 -20.49 -8.66
N SER A 62 13.84 -19.20 -8.72
CA SER A 62 13.35 -18.21 -7.77
C SER A 62 11.86 -17.96 -7.94
N LEU A 63 11.06 -18.28 -6.92
CA LEU A 63 9.63 -17.97 -6.88
C LEU A 63 9.39 -16.48 -6.67
N TYR A 64 10.31 -15.80 -6.00
CA TYR A 64 10.29 -14.34 -5.85
C TYR A 64 10.32 -13.65 -7.21
N PHE A 65 11.34 -13.96 -8.04
CA PHE A 65 11.44 -13.45 -9.39
C PHE A 65 10.25 -13.86 -10.25
N ALA A 66 9.93 -15.15 -10.26
CA ALA A 66 8.87 -15.70 -11.09
C ALA A 66 7.54 -14.97 -10.86
N TYR A 67 7.17 -14.76 -9.61
CA TYR A 67 5.92 -14.10 -9.27
C TYR A 67 5.90 -12.60 -9.64
N ARG A 68 7.00 -11.85 -9.39
CA ARG A 68 7.06 -10.40 -9.64
C ARG A 68 7.38 -10.01 -11.08
N ASN A 69 7.76 -10.98 -11.91
CA ASN A 69 8.09 -10.74 -13.31
C ASN A 69 7.14 -11.44 -14.31
N LEU A 70 5.94 -11.83 -13.87
CA LEU A 70 4.89 -12.27 -14.78
C LEU A 70 4.60 -11.18 -15.82
N ASN A 71 4.16 -11.58 -17.02
CA ASN A 71 3.81 -10.68 -18.12
C ASN A 71 4.96 -9.80 -18.63
N LYS A 72 6.22 -10.18 -18.36
CA LYS A 72 7.39 -9.47 -18.87
C LYS A 72 8.15 -10.34 -19.87
N ARG A 73 8.88 -9.69 -20.76
CA ARG A 73 9.88 -10.28 -21.65
C ARG A 73 11.27 -9.92 -21.12
N SER A 74 12.32 -10.66 -21.49
CA SER A 74 13.69 -10.44 -21.04
C SER A 74 14.66 -10.39 -22.20
N ALA A 75 15.53 -9.37 -22.21
CA ALA A 75 16.65 -9.23 -23.12
C ALA A 75 17.92 -8.84 -22.34
N LEU A 76 19.08 -9.22 -22.87
CA LEU A 76 20.38 -8.89 -22.28
C LEU A 76 20.92 -7.57 -22.85
N ILE A 77 21.49 -6.78 -21.95
CA ILE A 77 22.33 -5.62 -22.23
C ILE A 77 23.53 -5.68 -21.26
N ASP A 78 24.73 -5.58 -21.82
CA ASP A 78 25.94 -5.40 -21.04
C ASP A 78 26.22 -3.89 -20.89
N PHE A 79 26.07 -3.38 -19.69
CA PHE A 79 26.27 -1.95 -19.39
C PHE A 79 27.72 -1.50 -19.48
N ASP A 80 28.68 -2.44 -19.55
CA ASP A 80 30.10 -2.16 -19.79
C ASP A 80 30.47 -2.12 -21.29
N SER A 81 29.53 -2.47 -22.18
CA SER A 81 29.70 -2.52 -23.64
C SER A 81 29.10 -1.27 -24.31
N GLU A 82 29.94 -0.48 -25.00
CA GLU A 82 29.46 0.67 -25.77
C GLU A 82 28.42 0.27 -26.84
N GLU A 83 28.61 -0.88 -27.51
CA GLU A 83 27.68 -1.40 -28.50
C GLU A 83 26.31 -1.72 -27.91
N ASP A 84 26.27 -2.31 -26.72
CA ASP A 84 25.02 -2.62 -26.03
C ASP A 84 24.36 -1.36 -25.48
N ILE A 85 25.11 -0.34 -25.04
CA ILE A 85 24.55 0.97 -24.68
C ILE A 85 23.91 1.66 -25.90
N GLU A 86 24.54 1.61 -27.09
CA GLU A 86 23.92 2.14 -28.32
C GLU A 86 22.64 1.39 -28.68
N LYS A 87 22.62 0.07 -28.51
CA LYS A 87 21.42 -0.75 -28.69
C LYS A 87 20.32 -0.38 -27.70
N LEU A 88 20.68 -0.21 -26.41
CA LEU A 88 19.73 0.25 -25.37
C LEU A 88 19.14 1.61 -25.72
N LEU A 89 19.95 2.57 -26.17
CA LEU A 89 19.47 3.88 -26.62
C LEU A 89 18.49 3.76 -27.79
N SER A 90 18.68 2.80 -28.70
CA SER A 90 17.76 2.58 -29.82
C SER A 90 16.40 2.06 -29.32
N VAL A 91 16.39 1.20 -28.31
CA VAL A 91 15.15 0.72 -27.66
C VAL A 91 14.46 1.84 -26.89
N ILE A 92 15.24 2.69 -26.19
CA ILE A 92 14.68 3.83 -25.42
C ILE A 92 13.97 4.81 -26.36
N LYS A 93 14.46 5.03 -27.58
CA LYS A 93 13.79 5.90 -28.57
C LYS A 93 12.38 5.42 -28.95
N GLU A 94 12.13 4.14 -28.83
CA GLU A 94 10.84 3.53 -29.12
C GLU A 94 9.98 3.33 -27.84
N SER A 95 10.55 3.57 -26.65
CA SER A 95 9.86 3.36 -25.38
C SER A 95 8.91 4.51 -25.05
N ASP A 96 7.80 4.19 -24.42
CA ASP A 96 6.90 5.15 -23.78
C ASP A 96 7.32 5.45 -22.34
N VAL A 97 7.80 4.42 -21.64
CA VAL A 97 8.16 4.44 -20.22
C VAL A 97 9.50 3.75 -20.02
N LEU A 98 10.34 4.33 -19.18
CA LEU A 98 11.53 3.71 -18.61
C LEU A 98 11.37 3.64 -17.10
N ILE A 99 11.45 2.43 -16.53
CA ILE A 99 11.49 2.20 -15.07
C ILE A 99 12.93 1.86 -14.69
N GLU A 100 13.48 2.50 -13.66
CA GLU A 100 14.79 2.20 -13.13
C GLU A 100 14.83 2.30 -11.60
N THR A 101 15.83 1.62 -11.00
CA THR A 101 16.02 1.55 -9.53
C THR A 101 17.47 1.79 -9.12
N PHE A 102 18.27 2.37 -10.00
CA PHE A 102 19.67 2.67 -9.72
C PHE A 102 19.83 3.72 -8.62
N LEU A 103 20.99 3.73 -7.99
CA LEU A 103 21.35 4.85 -7.12
C LEU A 103 21.40 6.15 -7.93
N PRO A 104 21.01 7.29 -7.34
CA PRO A 104 21.07 8.58 -8.01
C PRO A 104 22.45 8.85 -8.60
N GLY A 105 22.46 9.24 -9.88
CA GLY A 105 23.69 9.50 -10.62
C GLY A 105 24.19 8.36 -11.50
N THR A 106 23.84 7.10 -11.23
CA THR A 106 24.33 5.93 -12.00
C THR A 106 23.95 6.02 -13.49
N LEU A 107 22.72 6.40 -13.84
CA LEU A 107 22.34 6.61 -15.24
C LEU A 107 23.20 7.68 -15.91
N SER A 108 23.59 8.72 -15.19
CA SER A 108 24.47 9.77 -15.74
C SER A 108 25.89 9.26 -15.97
N GLU A 109 26.41 8.40 -15.10
CA GLU A 109 27.71 7.74 -15.26
C GLU A 109 27.75 6.82 -16.49
N LEU A 110 26.60 6.20 -16.81
CA LEU A 110 26.42 5.37 -18.02
C LEU A 110 26.17 6.21 -19.30
N GLY A 111 26.14 7.54 -19.21
CA GLY A 111 25.80 8.41 -20.34
C GLY A 111 24.31 8.45 -20.67
N LEU A 112 23.46 7.97 -19.78
CA LEU A 112 22.00 7.83 -19.91
C LEU A 112 21.24 8.77 -18.97
N SER A 113 21.77 9.99 -18.72
CA SER A 113 21.06 10.92 -17.82
C SER A 113 19.63 11.21 -18.31
N PRO A 114 18.69 11.49 -17.41
CA PRO A 114 17.32 11.84 -17.80
C PRO A 114 17.22 12.92 -18.86
N GLU A 115 18.11 13.93 -18.81
CA GLU A 115 18.15 15.00 -19.81
C GLU A 115 18.57 14.46 -21.19
N ILE A 116 19.58 13.59 -21.27
CA ILE A 116 20.01 12.96 -22.53
C ILE A 116 18.87 12.13 -23.09
N LEU A 117 18.26 11.28 -22.26
CA LEU A 117 17.19 10.40 -22.70
C LEU A 117 15.93 11.17 -23.17
N MET A 118 15.55 12.24 -22.48
CA MET A 118 14.41 13.09 -22.88
C MET A 118 14.74 13.94 -24.13
N ASN A 119 15.98 14.24 -24.42
CA ASN A 119 16.38 14.86 -25.69
C ASN A 119 16.27 13.87 -26.86
N GLU A 120 16.63 12.61 -26.66
CA GLU A 120 16.50 11.56 -27.68
C GLU A 120 15.04 11.13 -27.89
N ASN A 121 14.24 11.12 -26.81
CA ASN A 121 12.80 10.83 -26.85
C ASN A 121 12.02 11.82 -25.96
N PRO A 122 11.53 12.95 -26.51
CA PRO A 122 10.82 13.97 -25.76
C PRO A 122 9.50 13.51 -25.12
N SER A 123 8.96 12.36 -25.53
CA SER A 123 7.73 11.78 -25.00
C SER A 123 7.99 10.73 -23.91
N LEU A 124 9.25 10.40 -23.63
CA LEU A 124 9.62 9.38 -22.65
C LEU A 124 9.24 9.79 -21.23
N ILE A 125 8.61 8.86 -20.52
CA ILE A 125 8.37 8.97 -19.09
C ILE A 125 9.42 8.12 -18.36
N ILE A 126 10.28 8.75 -17.56
CA ILE A 126 11.29 8.05 -16.77
C ILE A 126 10.80 7.99 -15.33
N VAL A 127 10.73 6.80 -14.75
CA VAL A 127 10.27 6.58 -13.37
C VAL A 127 11.41 5.97 -12.56
N SER A 128 12.02 6.79 -11.71
CA SER A 128 13.08 6.36 -10.79
C SER A 128 12.48 5.94 -9.46
N LEU A 129 12.62 4.66 -9.12
CA LEU A 129 12.12 4.04 -7.89
C LEU A 129 13.31 3.78 -6.98
N THR A 130 13.53 4.65 -5.98
CA THR A 130 14.72 4.58 -5.14
C THR A 130 14.39 4.54 -3.65
N ASP A 131 15.30 3.99 -2.86
CA ASP A 131 15.08 3.82 -1.42
C ASP A 131 14.84 5.18 -0.72
N PHE A 132 15.66 6.19 -1.08
CA PHE A 132 15.66 7.50 -0.43
C PHE A 132 15.34 8.67 -1.39
N GLY A 133 14.90 8.40 -2.63
CA GLY A 133 14.62 9.43 -3.64
C GLY A 133 15.87 9.95 -4.34
N GLN A 134 15.67 10.76 -5.38
CA GLN A 134 16.74 11.33 -6.21
C GLN A 134 17.46 12.51 -5.55
N THR A 135 16.90 13.08 -4.50
CA THR A 135 17.42 14.28 -3.82
C THR A 135 17.40 14.12 -2.31
N GLY A 136 17.98 15.08 -1.59
CA GLY A 136 18.07 15.09 -0.14
C GLY A 136 19.38 14.47 0.40
N PRO A 137 19.70 14.71 1.68
CA PRO A 137 20.99 14.32 2.26
C PRO A 137 21.28 12.82 2.27
N ASP A 138 20.25 11.97 2.32
CA ASP A 138 20.40 10.51 2.37
C ASP A 138 20.16 9.84 1.01
N SER A 139 20.02 10.60 -0.09
CA SER A 139 19.69 10.06 -1.43
C SER A 139 20.69 9.01 -1.93
N SER A 140 21.95 9.08 -1.49
CA SER A 140 23.01 8.11 -1.83
C SER A 140 23.11 6.93 -0.86
N PHE A 141 22.24 6.84 0.14
CA PHE A 141 22.25 5.73 1.09
C PHE A 141 21.80 4.44 0.40
N LEU A 142 22.44 3.34 0.82
CA LEU A 142 22.08 2.00 0.37
C LEU A 142 20.89 1.50 1.18
N GLY A 143 19.85 1.05 0.48
CA GLY A 143 18.67 0.46 1.11
C GLY A 143 18.58 -1.05 0.91
N THR A 144 17.72 -1.63 1.71
CA THR A 144 17.05 -2.92 1.55
C THR A 144 15.60 -2.72 1.96
N ASP A 145 14.72 -3.69 1.72
CA ASP A 145 13.33 -3.62 2.18
C ASP A 145 13.27 -3.28 3.69
N GLU A 146 14.13 -3.91 4.50
CA GLU A 146 14.20 -3.77 5.95
C GLU A 146 14.77 -2.41 6.39
N VAL A 147 15.72 -1.85 5.65
CA VAL A 147 16.26 -0.51 5.89
C VAL A 147 15.18 0.55 5.64
N VAL A 148 14.44 0.43 4.54
CA VAL A 148 13.30 1.29 4.25
C VAL A 148 12.23 1.14 5.32
N PHE A 149 11.92 -0.09 5.74
CA PHE A 149 10.95 -0.40 6.79
C PHE A 149 11.33 0.26 8.13
N ALA A 150 12.63 0.28 8.49
CA ALA A 150 13.13 0.95 9.68
C ALA A 150 12.98 2.49 9.61
N ARG A 151 13.39 3.09 8.48
CA ARG A 151 13.39 4.54 8.28
C ARG A 151 11.99 5.15 8.12
N SER A 152 11.02 4.36 7.69
CA SER A 152 9.62 4.77 7.49
C SER A 152 8.76 4.81 8.76
N GLY A 153 9.33 4.48 9.91
CA GLY A 153 8.61 4.47 11.19
C GLY A 153 7.90 3.16 11.52
N TRP A 154 7.80 2.23 10.57
CA TRP A 154 7.04 0.98 10.75
C TRP A 154 7.64 0.03 11.76
N LEU A 155 8.97 -0.10 11.77
CA LEU A 155 9.62 -1.05 12.66
C LEU A 155 9.49 -0.64 14.13
N SER A 156 9.28 0.65 14.41
CA SER A 156 9.06 1.18 15.76
C SER A 156 7.73 0.76 16.39
N VAL A 157 6.79 0.24 15.60
CA VAL A 157 5.45 -0.22 16.04
C VAL A 157 5.23 -1.71 15.79
N SER A 158 6.28 -2.44 15.46
CA SER A 158 6.25 -3.85 15.08
C SER A 158 6.92 -4.75 16.13
N GLY A 159 6.22 -5.80 16.56
CA GLY A 159 6.66 -6.72 17.58
C GLY A 159 6.25 -6.31 19.01
N VAL A 160 6.95 -6.83 20.02
CA VAL A 160 6.72 -6.54 21.44
C VAL A 160 7.92 -5.80 22.04
N ILE A 161 7.66 -5.02 23.10
CA ILE A 161 8.67 -4.12 23.67
C ILE A 161 9.83 -4.88 24.36
N GLU A 162 9.57 -6.10 24.85
CA GLU A 162 10.53 -6.94 25.56
C GLU A 162 11.52 -7.67 24.62
N LYS A 163 11.26 -7.64 23.31
CA LYS A 163 12.08 -8.28 22.27
C LYS A 163 12.59 -7.25 21.26
N PRO A 164 13.56 -7.60 20.41
CA PRO A 164 13.92 -6.76 19.27
C PRO A 164 12.69 -6.41 18.42
N PRO A 165 12.64 -5.23 17.77
CA PRO A 165 11.63 -4.93 16.79
C PRO A 165 11.53 -6.03 15.75
N LEU A 166 10.31 -6.34 15.28
CA LEU A 166 10.05 -7.50 14.43
C LEU A 166 9.86 -7.05 12.98
N LEU A 167 10.71 -7.54 12.10
CA LEU A 167 10.60 -7.31 10.66
C LEU A 167 9.32 -7.90 10.08
N ALA A 168 8.79 -7.26 9.08
CA ALA A 168 7.62 -7.76 8.36
C ALA A 168 7.97 -8.96 7.48
N PRO A 169 7.06 -9.95 7.31
CA PRO A 169 7.22 -10.98 6.30
C PRO A 169 6.97 -10.43 4.89
N GLY A 170 7.62 -11.00 3.89
CA GLY A 170 7.52 -10.55 2.50
C GLY A 170 8.43 -9.36 2.19
N SER A 171 8.01 -8.52 1.25
CA SER A 171 8.74 -7.32 0.81
C SER A 171 7.81 -6.11 0.81
N ILE A 172 7.27 -5.77 1.98
CA ILE A 172 6.23 -4.72 2.13
C ILE A 172 6.71 -3.38 1.59
N SER A 173 7.96 -2.99 1.85
CA SER A 173 8.50 -1.71 1.42
C SER A 173 8.60 -1.63 -0.10
N TYR A 174 9.14 -2.66 -0.73
CA TYR A 174 9.35 -2.68 -2.19
C TYR A 174 8.07 -2.99 -2.97
N ASP A 175 7.17 -3.80 -2.42
CA ASP A 175 5.85 -3.99 -3.02
C ASP A 175 5.02 -2.68 -2.97
N THR A 176 5.12 -1.91 -1.89
CA THR A 176 4.53 -0.56 -1.81
C THR A 176 5.14 0.37 -2.85
N LEU A 177 6.47 0.40 -2.95
CA LEU A 177 7.18 1.21 -3.94
C LEU A 177 6.76 0.85 -5.37
N GLY A 178 6.63 -0.44 -5.67
CA GLY A 178 6.17 -0.92 -6.98
C GLY A 178 4.75 -0.48 -7.33
N ILE A 179 3.82 -0.53 -6.37
CA ILE A 179 2.43 -0.06 -6.54
C ILE A 179 2.39 1.45 -6.76
N VAL A 180 3.13 2.22 -5.96
CA VAL A 180 3.24 3.68 -6.09
C VAL A 180 3.93 4.05 -7.41
N GLY A 181 4.92 3.28 -7.85
CA GLY A 181 5.59 3.41 -9.14
C GLY A 181 4.63 3.23 -10.32
N ALA A 182 3.74 2.25 -10.25
CA ALA A 182 2.71 2.05 -11.28
C ALA A 182 1.73 3.25 -11.31
N TYR A 183 1.31 3.76 -10.15
CA TYR A 183 0.50 4.97 -10.06
C TYR A 183 1.23 6.19 -10.66
N ALA A 184 2.49 6.40 -10.31
CA ALA A 184 3.34 7.47 -10.84
C ALA A 184 3.51 7.39 -12.36
N THR A 185 3.67 6.18 -12.89
CA THR A 185 3.74 5.92 -14.34
C THR A 185 2.46 6.37 -15.03
N LEU A 186 1.30 6.02 -14.49
CA LEU A 186 0.00 6.38 -15.06
C LEU A 186 -0.29 7.88 -14.94
N LEU A 187 0.13 8.55 -13.87
CA LEU A 187 0.13 10.02 -13.79
C LEU A 187 0.97 10.63 -14.91
N GLY A 188 2.16 10.09 -15.15
CA GLY A 188 3.03 10.51 -16.25
C GLY A 188 2.37 10.33 -17.62
N VAL A 189 1.69 9.21 -17.86
CA VAL A 189 0.94 8.95 -19.11
C VAL A 189 -0.18 9.96 -19.29
N LEU A 190 -1.01 10.21 -18.27
CA LEU A 190 -2.11 11.17 -18.33
C LEU A 190 -1.61 12.61 -18.52
N HIS A 191 -0.51 12.99 -17.87
CA HIS A 191 0.13 14.29 -18.07
C HIS A 191 0.69 14.43 -19.49
N ARG A 192 1.37 13.39 -20.02
CA ARG A 192 1.87 13.36 -21.40
C ARG A 192 0.73 13.46 -22.41
N ASP A 193 -0.36 12.72 -22.20
CA ASP A 193 -1.54 12.75 -23.07
C ASP A 193 -2.13 14.17 -23.24
N ARG A 194 -2.01 15.01 -22.21
CA ARG A 194 -2.45 16.41 -22.20
C ARG A 194 -1.45 17.38 -22.80
N ASN A 195 -0.17 17.20 -22.44
CA ASN A 195 0.86 18.21 -22.70
C ASN A 195 1.83 17.83 -23.85
N GLY A 196 1.73 16.61 -24.38
CA GLY A 196 2.53 16.13 -25.51
C GLY A 196 3.98 15.80 -25.15
N THR A 197 4.39 15.90 -23.88
CA THR A 197 5.79 15.66 -23.46
C THR A 197 5.88 14.72 -22.26
N GLY A 198 6.89 13.84 -22.29
CA GLY A 198 7.26 13.01 -21.16
C GLY A 198 8.00 13.81 -20.07
N GLN A 199 8.39 13.12 -19.00
CA GLN A 199 9.07 13.73 -17.87
C GLN A 199 9.83 12.69 -17.04
N HIS A 200 10.73 13.15 -16.19
CA HIS A 200 11.35 12.34 -15.14
C HIS A 200 10.50 12.43 -13.86
N ILE A 201 10.21 11.29 -13.26
CA ILE A 201 9.40 11.16 -12.03
C ILE A 201 10.24 10.45 -10.96
N ASP A 202 10.44 11.12 -9.84
CA ASP A 202 11.11 10.61 -8.64
C ASP A 202 10.07 10.03 -7.67
N VAL A 203 10.26 8.77 -7.26
CA VAL A 203 9.44 8.07 -6.26
C VAL A 203 10.35 7.52 -5.16
N CYS A 204 10.12 7.96 -3.93
CA CYS A 204 10.92 7.61 -2.76
C CYS A 204 10.22 6.54 -1.91
N ALA A 205 10.88 5.40 -1.69
CA ALA A 205 10.35 4.28 -0.93
C ALA A 205 10.07 4.64 0.54
N VAL A 206 11.01 5.32 1.21
CA VAL A 206 10.83 5.74 2.61
C VAL A 206 9.61 6.65 2.76
N GLU A 207 9.40 7.60 1.85
CA GLU A 207 8.23 8.48 1.87
C GLU A 207 6.93 7.70 1.58
N ALA A 208 6.93 6.84 0.56
CA ALA A 208 5.77 6.04 0.19
C ALA A 208 5.30 5.12 1.32
N LEU A 209 6.26 4.51 2.04
CA LEU A 209 5.95 3.64 3.16
C LEU A 209 5.58 4.43 4.43
N SER A 210 6.19 5.61 4.67
CA SER A 210 5.82 6.48 5.80
C SER A 210 4.35 6.89 5.76
N GLN A 211 3.79 7.16 4.57
CA GLN A 211 2.37 7.46 4.39
C GLN A 211 1.43 6.31 4.80
N MET A 212 1.93 5.07 4.86
CA MET A 212 1.11 3.91 5.23
C MET A 212 1.17 3.55 6.73
N ASN A 213 1.97 4.28 7.51
CA ASN A 213 2.17 3.98 8.93
C ASN A 213 1.02 4.51 9.82
N THR A 214 -0.21 4.10 9.52
CA THR A 214 -1.42 4.40 10.33
C THR A 214 -1.50 5.86 10.77
N TRP A 215 -1.27 6.77 9.80
CA TRP A 215 -1.24 8.22 10.06
C TRP A 215 -0.27 8.61 11.20
N GLY A 216 0.86 7.92 11.31
CA GLY A 216 1.82 8.10 12.40
C GLY A 216 2.31 9.54 12.51
N ILE A 217 2.76 10.14 11.41
CA ILE A 217 3.27 11.53 11.36
C ILE A 217 2.19 12.55 11.79
N PRO A 218 0.98 12.59 11.21
CA PRO A 218 -0.04 13.56 11.64
C PRO A 218 -0.50 13.35 13.08
N ASN A 219 -0.61 12.10 13.56
CA ASN A 219 -0.96 11.81 14.94
C ASN A 219 0.15 12.24 15.91
N ALA A 220 1.42 12.03 15.57
CA ALA A 220 2.55 12.50 16.38
C ALA A 220 2.57 14.02 16.47
N SER A 221 2.36 14.72 15.34
CA SER A 221 2.27 16.17 15.30
C SER A 221 1.12 16.72 16.17
N ALA A 222 -0.08 16.14 16.03
CA ALA A 222 -1.22 16.55 16.86
C ALA A 222 -1.00 16.27 18.35
N SER A 223 -0.30 15.19 18.71
CA SER A 223 0.06 14.88 20.09
C SER A 223 1.08 15.87 20.67
N GLU A 224 2.06 16.32 19.90
CA GLU A 224 3.00 17.38 20.34
C GLU A 224 2.27 18.69 20.63
N VAL A 225 1.29 19.07 19.80
CA VAL A 225 0.48 20.29 19.98
C VAL A 225 -0.43 20.18 21.21
N SER A 226 -1.07 19.04 21.44
CA SER A 226 -2.01 18.84 22.53
C SER A 226 -1.36 18.44 23.86
N GLY A 227 -0.05 18.14 23.85
CA GLY A 227 0.66 17.61 25.03
C GLY A 227 0.22 16.20 25.43
N GLY A 228 -0.40 15.48 24.49
CA GLY A 228 -0.83 14.10 24.68
C GLY A 228 0.32 13.07 24.57
N PRO A 229 0.05 11.79 24.82
CA PRO A 229 1.03 10.73 24.63
C PRO A 229 1.38 10.61 23.16
N ALA A 230 2.66 10.58 22.84
CA ALA A 230 3.13 10.41 21.48
C ALA A 230 2.88 8.97 21.00
N THR A 231 2.18 8.84 19.89
CA THR A 231 2.16 7.74 18.92
C THR A 231 1.96 6.30 19.42
N LEU A 232 1.51 5.44 18.49
CA LEU A 232 1.55 3.99 18.63
C LEU A 232 2.98 3.53 18.93
N ILE A 233 3.10 2.58 19.85
CA ILE A 233 4.34 1.92 20.23
C ILE A 233 4.21 0.41 19.97
N ARG A 234 5.29 -0.33 20.10
CA ARG A 234 5.25 -1.79 20.09
C ARG A 234 4.35 -2.32 21.19
N SER A 235 3.67 -3.45 20.91
CA SER A 235 2.73 -4.04 21.86
C SER A 235 3.41 -4.41 23.17
N GLY A 236 2.77 -4.07 24.30
CA GLY A 236 3.07 -4.58 25.61
C GLY A 236 2.05 -5.64 26.06
N ASP A 237 1.83 -5.76 27.37
CA ASP A 237 0.90 -6.75 27.95
C ASP A 237 -0.57 -6.58 27.53
N SER A 238 -0.96 -5.38 27.11
CA SER A 238 -2.32 -5.02 26.73
C SER A 238 -2.35 -4.42 25.32
N PRO A 239 -2.19 -5.23 24.25
CA PRO A 239 -2.15 -4.75 22.87
C PRO A 239 -3.50 -4.17 22.42
N LEU A 240 -3.44 -3.16 21.53
CA LEU A 240 -4.62 -2.46 21.01
C LEU A 240 -5.56 -3.37 20.22
N TYR A 241 -5.01 -4.24 19.39
CA TYR A 241 -5.75 -5.22 18.59
C TYR A 241 -5.18 -6.63 18.86
N PRO A 242 -5.52 -7.24 20.02
CA PRO A 242 -4.90 -8.50 20.42
C PRO A 242 -5.21 -9.64 19.47
N HIS A 243 -4.27 -10.57 19.34
CA HIS A 243 -4.57 -11.90 18.86
C HIS A 243 -5.10 -12.73 20.02
N ILE A 244 -6.39 -13.03 19.96
CA ILE A 244 -7.12 -13.67 21.06
C ILE A 244 -7.05 -15.18 20.88
N PRO A 245 -6.50 -15.95 21.84
CA PRO A 245 -6.49 -17.40 21.76
C PRO A 245 -7.90 -17.98 21.83
N CYS A 246 -8.17 -18.97 20.98
CA CYS A 246 -9.43 -19.72 20.94
C CYS A 246 -9.14 -21.23 21.00
N ALA A 247 -10.15 -22.10 20.80
CA ALA A 247 -9.98 -23.54 21.01
C ALA A 247 -8.93 -24.20 20.10
N ASP A 248 -8.73 -23.69 18.89
CA ASP A 248 -7.92 -24.31 17.85
C ASP A 248 -7.01 -23.30 17.07
N GLY A 249 -6.84 -22.11 17.62
CA GLY A 249 -5.98 -21.08 17.00
C GLY A 249 -6.12 -19.72 17.66
N PHE A 250 -6.12 -18.67 16.83
CA PHE A 250 -6.26 -17.28 17.27
C PHE A 250 -7.30 -16.56 16.42
N VAL A 251 -7.97 -15.61 17.03
CA VAL A 251 -8.87 -14.67 16.32
C VAL A 251 -8.45 -13.25 16.60
N ARG A 252 -8.78 -12.34 15.71
CA ARG A 252 -8.68 -10.90 15.96
C ARG A 252 -10.07 -10.28 15.95
N GLN A 253 -10.37 -9.53 17.01
CA GLN A 253 -11.63 -8.83 17.17
C GLN A 253 -11.36 -7.32 17.22
N VAL A 254 -12.15 -6.56 16.46
CA VAL A 254 -12.04 -5.10 16.39
C VAL A 254 -13.42 -4.48 16.56
N ILE A 255 -13.60 -3.71 17.63
CA ILE A 255 -14.88 -3.11 18.01
C ILE A 255 -14.73 -1.58 18.05
N LEU A 256 -15.18 -0.91 17.00
CA LEU A 256 -15.08 0.55 16.86
C LEU A 256 -16.43 1.25 17.08
N ALA A 257 -17.53 0.69 16.60
CA ALA A 257 -18.85 1.32 16.70
C ALA A 257 -19.61 0.90 17.98
N PRO A 258 -20.42 1.78 18.60
CA PRO A 258 -21.25 1.43 19.76
C PRO A 258 -22.15 0.21 19.52
N ARG A 259 -22.74 0.08 18.32
CA ARG A 259 -23.56 -1.08 17.93
C ARG A 259 -22.81 -2.41 18.00
N GLN A 260 -21.51 -2.40 17.62
CA GLN A 260 -20.66 -3.60 17.68
C GLN A 260 -20.34 -3.97 19.12
N TRP A 261 -20.10 -2.98 19.98
CA TRP A 261 -19.90 -3.20 21.41
C TRP A 261 -21.16 -3.80 22.05
N LYS A 262 -22.33 -3.24 21.79
CA LYS A 262 -23.59 -3.76 22.29
C LYS A 262 -23.84 -5.21 21.87
N ALA A 263 -23.63 -5.53 20.59
CA ALA A 263 -23.76 -6.89 20.08
C ALA A 263 -22.80 -7.87 20.77
N LEU A 264 -21.54 -7.46 20.99
CA LEU A 264 -20.55 -8.26 21.70
C LEU A 264 -20.92 -8.43 23.18
N TRP A 265 -21.32 -7.35 23.85
CA TRP A 265 -21.73 -7.38 25.26
C TRP A 265 -22.90 -8.35 25.46
N GLU A 266 -23.93 -8.30 24.61
CA GLU A 266 -25.03 -9.26 24.61
C GLU A 266 -24.56 -10.70 24.36
N TRP A 267 -23.64 -10.90 23.42
CA TRP A 267 -23.07 -12.22 23.11
C TRP A 267 -22.24 -12.79 24.25
N MET A 268 -21.58 -11.95 25.04
CA MET A 268 -20.86 -12.35 26.26
C MET A 268 -21.77 -12.67 27.45
N GLY A 269 -23.10 -12.59 27.30
CA GLY A 269 -24.09 -12.86 28.39
C GLY A 269 -24.38 -11.63 29.23
N SER A 270 -24.17 -10.44 28.70
CA SER A 270 -24.50 -9.15 29.31
C SER A 270 -23.90 -8.95 30.72
N PRO A 271 -22.59 -9.09 30.90
CA PRO A 271 -21.94 -8.93 32.19
C PRO A 271 -22.22 -7.55 32.78
N GLU A 272 -22.75 -7.52 34.04
CA GLU A 272 -23.22 -6.31 34.71
C GLU A 272 -22.13 -5.23 34.87
N SER A 273 -20.87 -5.64 35.05
CA SER A 273 -19.72 -4.73 35.16
C SER A 273 -19.45 -3.90 33.89
N PHE A 274 -20.02 -4.27 32.76
CA PHE A 274 -19.87 -3.60 31.47
C PHE A 274 -21.21 -3.08 30.90
N ALA A 275 -22.21 -2.91 31.72
CA ALA A 275 -23.53 -2.41 31.33
C ALA A 275 -23.61 -0.88 31.21
N ASP A 276 -22.63 -0.14 31.74
CA ASP A 276 -22.57 1.31 31.70
C ASP A 276 -22.30 1.84 30.29
N GLU A 277 -22.96 2.94 29.91
CA GLU A 277 -22.72 3.65 28.63
C GLU A 277 -21.24 4.08 28.43
N TYR A 278 -20.48 4.18 29.53
CA TYR A 278 -19.05 4.42 29.49
C TYR A 278 -18.33 3.48 28.52
N TRP A 279 -18.72 2.21 28.45
CA TRP A 279 -18.11 1.19 27.60
C TRP A 279 -18.53 1.24 26.13
N GLU A 280 -19.56 2.02 25.79
CA GLU A 280 -19.93 2.26 24.39
C GLU A 280 -18.90 3.12 23.65
N SER A 281 -18.15 3.94 24.39
CA SER A 281 -17.07 4.78 23.85
C SER A 281 -15.82 3.95 23.49
N THR A 282 -15.37 4.05 22.25
CA THR A 282 -14.15 3.39 21.76
C THR A 282 -12.91 3.86 22.53
N ILE A 283 -12.79 5.16 22.79
CA ILE A 283 -11.65 5.71 23.52
C ILE A 283 -11.60 5.17 24.96
N ASN A 284 -12.77 5.03 25.62
CA ASN A 284 -12.82 4.49 26.96
C ASN A 284 -12.36 3.02 27.01
N ARG A 285 -12.72 2.23 26.00
CA ARG A 285 -12.21 0.86 25.86
C ARG A 285 -10.70 0.83 25.62
N TYR A 286 -10.19 1.73 24.79
CA TYR A 286 -8.74 1.82 24.51
C TYR A 286 -7.93 2.24 25.73
N LEU A 287 -8.48 3.10 26.58
CA LEU A 287 -7.83 3.49 27.85
C LEU A 287 -7.88 2.40 28.93
N ASN A 288 -8.64 1.31 28.72
CA ASN A 288 -8.83 0.23 29.69
C ASN A 288 -8.61 -1.16 29.03
N LEU A 289 -7.60 -1.30 28.17
CA LEU A 289 -7.32 -2.56 27.49
C LEU A 289 -6.93 -3.68 28.44
N ASP A 290 -6.30 -3.36 29.56
CA ASP A 290 -5.97 -4.29 30.65
C ASP A 290 -7.21 -4.94 31.29
N VAL A 291 -8.35 -4.26 31.25
CA VAL A 291 -9.64 -4.76 31.75
C VAL A 291 -10.41 -5.50 30.64
N ILE A 292 -10.40 -4.97 29.44
CA ILE A 292 -11.20 -5.48 28.31
C ILE A 292 -10.59 -6.74 27.70
N ASN A 293 -9.27 -6.79 27.48
CA ASN A 293 -8.63 -7.91 26.81
C ASN A 293 -8.83 -9.26 27.55
N PRO A 294 -8.69 -9.35 28.89
CA PRO A 294 -8.99 -10.60 29.61
C PRO A 294 -10.43 -11.08 29.43
N LEU A 295 -11.40 -10.15 29.31
CA LEU A 295 -12.80 -10.49 29.06
C LEU A 295 -12.97 -11.15 27.67
N PHE A 296 -12.29 -10.63 26.67
CA PHE A 296 -12.32 -11.22 25.32
C PHE A 296 -11.66 -12.60 25.32
N TRP A 297 -10.53 -12.79 26.00
CA TRP A 297 -9.86 -14.09 26.09
C TRP A 297 -10.75 -15.14 26.75
N GLU A 298 -11.41 -14.81 27.87
CA GLU A 298 -12.35 -15.70 28.53
C GLU A 298 -13.52 -16.10 27.63
N HIS A 299 -14.04 -15.15 26.85
CA HIS A 299 -15.15 -15.37 25.93
C HIS A 299 -14.78 -16.31 24.77
N TRP A 300 -13.54 -16.16 24.22
CA TRP A 300 -13.11 -16.90 23.04
C TRP A 300 -12.46 -18.26 23.33
N LYS A 301 -11.88 -18.48 24.49
CA LYS A 301 -11.00 -19.63 24.82
C LYS A 301 -11.54 -21.02 24.45
N ASN A 302 -12.86 -21.20 24.43
CA ASN A 302 -13.51 -22.49 24.13
C ASN A 302 -14.26 -22.48 22.79
N LYS A 303 -14.18 -21.41 22.00
CA LYS A 303 -14.84 -21.33 20.70
C LYS A 303 -13.90 -21.81 19.61
N PRO A 304 -14.37 -22.62 18.66
CA PRO A 304 -13.62 -22.91 17.45
C PRO A 304 -13.40 -21.63 16.62
N MET A 305 -12.23 -21.50 15.99
CA MET A 305 -11.80 -20.29 15.33
C MET A 305 -12.76 -19.85 14.21
N ILE A 306 -13.03 -20.71 13.25
CA ILE A 306 -13.84 -20.36 12.06
C ILE A 306 -15.31 -20.20 12.42
N GLU A 307 -15.90 -21.17 13.12
CA GLU A 307 -17.31 -21.15 13.50
C GLU A 307 -17.62 -20.00 14.45
N GLY A 308 -16.71 -19.69 15.38
CA GLY A 308 -16.81 -18.56 16.27
C GLY A 308 -16.80 -17.23 15.52
N CYS A 309 -15.95 -17.09 14.49
CA CYS A 309 -15.95 -15.90 13.64
C CYS A 309 -17.23 -15.79 12.79
N ILE A 310 -17.75 -16.90 12.25
CA ILE A 310 -19.03 -16.90 11.54
C ILE A 310 -20.15 -16.43 12.47
N GLU A 311 -20.21 -16.95 13.71
CA GLU A 311 -21.21 -16.54 14.71
C GLU A 311 -21.04 -15.06 15.04
N ALA A 312 -19.82 -14.58 15.27
CA ALA A 312 -19.52 -13.18 15.56
C ALA A 312 -20.03 -12.25 14.44
N GLN A 313 -19.67 -12.52 13.20
CA GLN A 313 -20.07 -11.74 12.02
C GLN A 313 -21.60 -11.71 11.88
N ASN A 314 -22.29 -12.83 12.06
CA ASN A 314 -23.75 -12.92 12.01
C ASN A 314 -24.44 -12.10 13.12
N ARG A 315 -23.75 -11.83 14.22
CA ARG A 315 -24.22 -10.97 15.32
C ARG A 315 -23.86 -9.50 15.14
N GLY A 316 -23.09 -9.14 14.08
CA GLY A 316 -22.56 -7.79 13.87
C GLY A 316 -21.32 -7.47 14.72
N VAL A 317 -20.66 -8.49 15.26
CA VAL A 317 -19.37 -8.40 15.95
C VAL A 317 -18.24 -8.64 14.94
N ILE A 318 -17.33 -7.70 14.81
CA ILE A 318 -16.21 -7.82 13.87
C ILE A 318 -15.14 -8.73 14.48
N ALA A 319 -15.03 -9.94 13.96
CA ALA A 319 -13.99 -10.88 14.31
C ALA A 319 -13.59 -11.71 13.08
N THR A 320 -12.29 -12.06 12.99
CA THR A 320 -11.73 -12.84 11.88
C THR A 320 -10.72 -13.88 12.39
N PRO A 321 -10.66 -15.05 11.73
CA PRO A 321 -9.70 -16.11 12.07
C PRO A 321 -8.29 -15.72 11.66
N MET A 322 -7.28 -16.16 12.41
CA MET A 322 -5.88 -16.08 12.01
C MET A 322 -5.53 -17.32 11.18
N LEU A 323 -5.57 -17.16 9.87
CA LEU A 323 -5.24 -18.22 8.94
C LEU A 323 -3.73 -18.37 8.75
N LYS A 324 -3.26 -19.60 8.54
CA LYS A 324 -1.92 -19.89 8.03
C LYS A 324 -1.93 -19.83 6.50
N PRO A 325 -0.80 -19.73 5.83
CA PRO A 325 -0.74 -19.80 4.37
C PRO A 325 -1.38 -21.06 3.79
N SER A 326 -1.18 -22.21 4.43
CA SER A 326 -1.83 -23.48 4.08
C SER A 326 -3.36 -23.42 4.17
N ASP A 327 -3.89 -22.75 5.22
CA ASP A 327 -5.34 -22.62 5.42
C ASP A 327 -5.94 -21.69 4.37
N VAL A 328 -5.24 -20.60 4.03
CA VAL A 328 -5.66 -19.65 2.99
C VAL A 328 -5.83 -20.36 1.64
N LEU A 329 -4.87 -21.18 1.23
CA LEU A 329 -4.92 -21.89 -0.06
C LEU A 329 -6.10 -22.83 -0.22
N VAL A 330 -6.66 -23.36 0.86
CA VAL A 330 -7.79 -24.31 0.84
C VAL A 330 -9.09 -23.72 1.39
N ASN A 331 -9.08 -22.45 1.81
CA ASN A 331 -10.26 -21.83 2.39
C ASN A 331 -11.39 -21.69 1.37
N SER A 332 -12.61 -22.01 1.79
CA SER A 332 -13.80 -22.07 0.92
C SER A 332 -14.12 -20.71 0.27
N HIS A 333 -13.88 -19.61 0.98
CA HIS A 333 -14.09 -18.28 0.43
C HIS A 333 -13.16 -18.00 -0.77
N TYR A 334 -11.85 -18.22 -0.63
CA TYR A 334 -10.89 -17.99 -1.70
C TYR A 334 -11.07 -18.97 -2.86
N THR A 335 -11.48 -20.19 -2.56
CA THR A 335 -11.79 -21.20 -3.58
C THR A 335 -13.05 -20.86 -4.37
N SER A 336 -14.16 -20.50 -3.70
CA SER A 336 -15.42 -20.13 -4.35
C SER A 336 -15.33 -18.81 -5.13
N ARG A 337 -14.48 -17.88 -4.68
CA ARG A 337 -14.17 -16.63 -5.36
C ARG A 337 -13.23 -16.83 -6.56
N GLY A 338 -12.47 -17.91 -6.61
CA GLY A 338 -11.46 -18.15 -7.64
C GLY A 338 -10.23 -17.26 -7.48
N THR A 339 -9.87 -16.92 -6.23
CA THR A 339 -8.72 -16.05 -5.91
C THR A 339 -7.42 -16.63 -6.42
N PHE A 340 -7.19 -17.93 -6.21
CA PHE A 340 -6.00 -18.64 -6.68
C PHE A 340 -6.32 -19.48 -7.91
N GLN A 341 -5.48 -19.38 -8.92
CA GLN A 341 -5.55 -20.14 -10.17
C GLN A 341 -4.23 -20.87 -10.40
N ASN A 342 -4.29 -22.12 -10.80
CA ASN A 342 -3.09 -22.87 -11.18
C ASN A 342 -2.57 -22.37 -12.53
N LEU A 343 -1.49 -21.60 -12.50
CA LEU A 343 -0.89 -20.98 -13.67
C LEU A 343 0.60 -21.28 -13.75
N GLU A 344 1.14 -21.34 -14.95
CA GLU A 344 2.58 -21.43 -15.16
C GLU A 344 3.22 -20.10 -14.79
N ILE A 345 4.10 -20.08 -13.79
CA ILE A 345 4.75 -18.85 -13.28
C ILE A 345 6.16 -18.64 -13.82
N ALA A 346 6.81 -19.72 -14.24
CA ALA A 346 8.09 -19.76 -14.94
C ALA A 346 8.11 -21.01 -15.80
N ASN A 347 9.07 -21.11 -16.73
CA ASN A 347 9.17 -22.26 -17.63
C ASN A 347 9.13 -23.60 -16.88
N GLY A 348 8.05 -24.36 -17.05
CA GLY A 348 7.84 -25.65 -16.40
C GLY A 348 7.41 -25.59 -14.92
N VAL A 349 7.27 -24.42 -14.32
CA VAL A 349 6.84 -24.25 -12.92
C VAL A 349 5.40 -23.75 -12.86
N THR A 350 4.50 -24.59 -12.35
CA THR A 350 3.09 -24.25 -12.15
C THR A 350 2.78 -24.15 -10.66
N ALA A 351 2.08 -23.09 -10.26
CA ALA A 351 1.65 -22.87 -8.88
C ALA A 351 0.28 -22.18 -8.83
N PRO A 352 -0.49 -22.33 -7.74
CA PRO A 352 -1.67 -21.52 -7.50
C PRO A 352 -1.22 -20.10 -7.15
N ILE A 353 -1.59 -19.17 -8.00
CA ILE A 353 -1.32 -17.75 -7.82
C ILE A 353 -2.60 -16.94 -8.00
N MET A 354 -2.61 -15.78 -7.40
CA MET A 354 -3.56 -14.72 -7.77
C MET A 354 -3.10 -14.12 -9.11
N SER A 355 -3.96 -14.27 -10.14
CA SER A 355 -3.60 -13.87 -11.51
C SER A 355 -3.45 -12.36 -11.68
N GLY A 356 -4.09 -11.55 -10.81
CA GLY A 356 -4.01 -10.09 -10.78
C GLY A 356 -4.76 -9.53 -9.57
N PHE A 357 -4.68 -8.23 -9.37
CA PHE A 357 -5.12 -7.53 -8.16
C PHE A 357 -6.56 -7.01 -8.19
N ALA A 358 -7.26 -7.14 -9.31
CA ALA A 358 -8.63 -6.62 -9.45
C ALA A 358 -9.51 -7.51 -10.31
N GLU A 359 -10.81 -7.37 -10.11
CA GLU A 359 -11.83 -7.82 -11.05
C GLU A 359 -12.42 -6.59 -11.78
N VAL A 360 -12.59 -6.69 -13.09
CA VAL A 360 -13.21 -5.65 -13.92
C VAL A 360 -14.45 -6.23 -14.57
N ASP A 361 -15.59 -5.58 -14.36
CA ASP A 361 -16.91 -6.05 -14.80
C ASP A 361 -17.18 -7.53 -14.42
N GLY A 362 -16.65 -7.93 -13.24
CA GLY A 362 -16.81 -9.26 -12.65
C GLY A 362 -15.84 -10.32 -13.11
N GLU A 363 -14.88 -10.01 -13.97
CA GLU A 363 -13.83 -10.92 -14.45
C GLU A 363 -12.47 -10.50 -13.87
N ARG A 364 -11.70 -11.46 -13.35
CA ARG A 364 -10.35 -11.20 -12.84
C ARG A 364 -9.39 -10.95 -13.99
N ILE A 365 -8.63 -9.88 -13.89
CA ILE A 365 -7.62 -9.46 -14.87
C ILE A 365 -6.21 -9.66 -14.34
N GLY A 366 -5.23 -9.75 -15.23
CA GLY A 366 -3.80 -9.73 -14.86
C GLY A 366 -2.94 -10.71 -15.65
N TYR A 367 -2.86 -11.97 -15.27
CA TYR A 367 -1.96 -12.96 -15.87
C TYR A 367 -2.22 -13.13 -17.38
N ARG A 368 -1.15 -13.04 -18.18
CA ARG A 368 -1.15 -13.30 -19.63
C ARG A 368 -0.14 -14.39 -20.01
N PHE A 369 1.03 -14.39 -19.41
CA PHE A 369 2.10 -15.38 -19.63
C PHE A 369 3.09 -15.42 -18.46
N PRO A 370 3.89 -16.52 -18.32
CA PRO A 370 4.83 -16.67 -17.24
C PRO A 370 5.97 -15.66 -17.29
N SER A 371 6.74 -15.58 -16.20
CA SER A 371 7.97 -14.80 -16.14
C SER A 371 9.00 -15.32 -17.15
N PRO A 372 9.83 -14.44 -17.71
CA PRO A 372 10.76 -14.83 -18.76
C PRO A 372 11.98 -15.59 -18.21
N SER A 373 12.52 -16.50 -19.02
CA SER A 373 13.90 -16.94 -18.87
C SER A 373 14.87 -15.82 -19.25
N ILE A 374 16.12 -15.89 -18.75
CA ILE A 374 17.16 -14.91 -19.10
C ILE A 374 17.35 -14.89 -20.63
N ASN A 375 17.34 -13.69 -21.22
CA ASN A 375 17.55 -13.49 -22.66
C ASN A 375 16.58 -14.28 -23.56
N GLN A 376 15.36 -14.45 -23.11
CA GLN A 376 14.35 -15.19 -23.88
C GLN A 376 13.93 -14.45 -25.15
N ASP A 377 14.07 -13.12 -25.15
CA ASP A 377 13.60 -12.23 -26.21
C ASP A 377 14.73 -11.36 -26.78
N SER A 378 14.50 -10.80 -27.95
CA SER A 378 15.32 -9.72 -28.49
C SER A 378 14.99 -8.38 -27.79
N ALA A 379 15.98 -7.48 -27.79
CA ALA A 379 15.81 -6.12 -27.25
C ALA A 379 14.99 -5.24 -28.22
N GLU A 380 13.74 -5.59 -28.41
CA GLU A 380 12.79 -4.88 -29.30
C GLU A 380 11.35 -5.02 -28.76
N PHE A 381 10.50 -4.05 -29.03
CA PHE A 381 9.08 -4.14 -28.69
C PHE A 381 8.29 -4.91 -29.75
N LYS A 382 7.32 -5.71 -29.30
CA LYS A 382 6.53 -6.58 -30.19
C LYS A 382 5.13 -6.05 -30.47
N GLN A 383 4.61 -5.19 -29.57
CA GLN A 383 3.29 -4.62 -29.74
C GLN A 383 3.29 -3.40 -30.66
N THR A 384 2.14 -3.12 -31.27
CA THR A 384 1.91 -1.85 -31.98
C THR A 384 2.05 -0.69 -31.00
N PRO A 385 2.50 0.50 -31.47
CA PRO A 385 2.64 1.66 -30.60
C PRO A 385 1.36 2.00 -29.85
N PHE A 386 1.53 2.51 -28.64
CA PHE A 386 0.42 2.93 -27.78
C PHE A 386 -0.45 3.96 -28.48
N PRO A 387 -1.77 3.75 -28.59
CA PRO A 387 -2.63 4.66 -29.32
C PRO A 387 -2.70 6.02 -28.63
N MET A 388 -2.74 7.07 -29.42
CA MET A 388 -2.98 8.43 -28.92
C MET A 388 -4.42 8.57 -28.39
N PRO A 389 -4.68 9.52 -27.47
CA PRO A 389 -6.04 9.83 -27.04
C PRO A 389 -6.98 10.08 -28.23
N SER A 390 -8.20 9.55 -28.14
CA SER A 390 -9.23 9.67 -29.20
C SER A 390 -9.77 11.10 -29.34
N LYS A 391 -9.59 11.94 -28.31
CA LYS A 391 -9.97 13.36 -28.28
C LYS A 391 -8.77 14.19 -27.85
N SER A 392 -8.70 15.42 -28.33
CA SER A 392 -7.72 16.40 -27.84
C SER A 392 -8.06 16.75 -26.39
N LEU A 393 -7.10 16.61 -25.51
CA LEU A 393 -7.22 16.97 -24.09
C LEU A 393 -6.71 18.40 -23.88
N THR A 394 -7.27 19.09 -22.89
CA THR A 394 -6.79 20.43 -22.51
C THR A 394 -5.46 20.28 -21.76
N PRO A 395 -4.42 21.02 -22.14
CA PRO A 395 -3.18 21.09 -21.37
C PRO A 395 -3.45 21.50 -19.91
N ALA A 396 -2.71 20.91 -18.99
CA ALA A 396 -2.89 21.15 -17.56
C ALA A 396 -1.56 21.00 -16.81
N GLU A 397 -1.42 21.72 -15.70
CA GLU A 397 -0.22 21.62 -14.85
C GLU A 397 -0.22 20.34 -14.00
N LEU A 398 -1.40 19.93 -13.53
CA LEU A 398 -1.57 18.66 -12.82
C LEU A 398 -2.26 17.63 -13.71
N PRO A 399 -1.88 16.35 -13.62
CA PRO A 399 -2.38 15.29 -14.51
C PRO A 399 -3.90 15.12 -14.50
N LEU A 400 -4.55 15.36 -13.36
CA LEU A 400 -5.96 15.04 -13.12
C LEU A 400 -6.86 16.29 -13.05
N GLU A 401 -6.37 17.46 -13.41
CA GLU A 401 -7.21 18.68 -13.47
C GLU A 401 -8.44 18.48 -14.34
N GLY A 402 -9.59 18.97 -13.87
CA GLY A 402 -10.87 18.87 -14.57
C GLY A 402 -11.54 17.50 -14.46
N LEU A 403 -10.93 16.53 -13.79
CA LEU A 403 -11.57 15.27 -13.45
C LEU A 403 -12.36 15.43 -12.15
N ARG A 404 -13.61 14.99 -12.13
CA ARG A 404 -14.46 14.97 -10.93
C ARG A 404 -14.58 13.54 -10.41
N VAL A 405 -14.43 13.41 -9.08
CA VAL A 405 -14.51 12.14 -8.35
C VAL A 405 -15.56 12.25 -7.25
N ILE A 406 -16.47 11.31 -7.17
CA ILE A 406 -17.41 11.19 -6.06
C ILE A 406 -16.89 10.12 -5.11
N ASP A 407 -16.62 10.52 -3.88
CA ASP A 407 -15.99 9.69 -2.86
C ASP A 407 -16.98 9.34 -1.73
N PHE A 408 -17.51 8.11 -1.76
CA PHE A 408 -18.29 7.50 -0.66
C PHE A 408 -17.40 6.72 0.31
N GLY A 409 -16.08 6.84 0.18
CA GLY A 409 -15.13 6.11 1.02
C GLY A 409 -15.21 6.45 2.50
N HIS A 410 -14.99 5.45 3.34
CA HIS A 410 -14.90 5.59 4.79
C HIS A 410 -13.63 4.94 5.33
N GLY A 411 -13.09 5.50 6.41
CA GLY A 411 -11.95 4.92 7.13
C GLY A 411 -10.63 5.00 6.37
N GLY A 412 -10.14 3.90 5.82
CA GLY A 412 -8.82 3.81 5.20
C GLY A 412 -8.86 3.79 3.67
N VAL A 413 -9.51 2.81 3.06
CA VAL A 413 -9.32 2.41 1.66
C VAL A 413 -9.83 3.43 0.64
N GLY A 414 -11.15 3.72 0.65
CA GLY A 414 -11.75 4.63 -0.32
C GLY A 414 -11.22 6.04 -0.16
N VAL A 415 -11.05 6.49 1.08
CA VAL A 415 -10.50 7.82 1.37
C VAL A 415 -9.06 7.98 0.88
N GLU A 416 -8.24 6.93 0.96
CA GLU A 416 -6.87 6.93 0.45
C GLU A 416 -6.83 7.04 -1.08
N CYS A 417 -7.68 6.28 -1.78
CA CYS A 417 -7.84 6.39 -3.22
C CYS A 417 -8.22 7.82 -3.61
N GLY A 418 -9.26 8.38 -2.99
CA GLY A 418 -9.72 9.75 -3.25
C GLY A 418 -8.65 10.80 -2.95
N ARG A 419 -7.89 10.65 -1.86
CA ARG A 419 -6.78 11.53 -1.50
C ARG A 419 -5.70 11.56 -2.59
N MET A 420 -5.27 10.40 -3.05
CA MET A 420 -4.24 10.32 -4.09
C MET A 420 -4.69 11.00 -5.38
N LEU A 421 -5.95 10.86 -5.78
CA LEU A 421 -6.48 11.55 -6.94
C LEU A 421 -6.57 13.07 -6.71
N ALA A 422 -6.99 13.52 -5.52
CA ALA A 422 -7.11 14.94 -5.18
C ALA A 422 -5.76 15.66 -5.22
N GLU A 423 -4.71 15.07 -4.65
CA GLU A 423 -3.36 15.65 -4.63
C GLU A 423 -2.80 15.96 -6.03
N TYR A 424 -3.22 15.21 -7.04
CA TYR A 424 -2.78 15.39 -8.43
C TYR A 424 -3.82 16.10 -9.32
N GLY A 425 -4.76 16.85 -8.69
CA GLY A 425 -5.61 17.82 -9.37
C GLY A 425 -7.06 17.43 -9.61
N ALA A 426 -7.50 16.22 -9.20
CA ALA A 426 -8.91 15.86 -9.32
C ALA A 426 -9.79 16.65 -8.33
N ASP A 427 -10.98 17.06 -8.77
CA ASP A 427 -12.04 17.60 -7.93
C ASP A 427 -12.74 16.45 -7.18
N VAL A 428 -12.25 16.12 -5.99
CA VAL A 428 -12.78 15.00 -5.19
C VAL A 428 -13.81 15.50 -4.20
N ILE A 429 -15.06 15.07 -4.36
CA ILE A 429 -16.20 15.42 -3.53
C ILE A 429 -16.54 14.25 -2.61
N LYS A 430 -16.23 14.38 -1.32
CA LYS A 430 -16.58 13.40 -0.29
C LYS A 430 -18.03 13.55 0.11
N ILE A 431 -18.80 12.47 -0.03
CA ILE A 431 -20.21 12.40 0.40
C ILE A 431 -20.26 11.90 1.85
N GLU A 432 -20.85 12.69 2.73
CA GLU A 432 -20.91 12.39 4.17
C GLU A 432 -22.19 13.00 4.79
N SER A 433 -22.62 12.54 5.96
CA SER A 433 -23.70 13.18 6.72
C SER A 433 -23.41 13.18 8.21
N TRP A 434 -24.09 14.08 8.95
CA TRP A 434 -23.98 14.12 10.41
C TRP A 434 -24.58 12.89 11.10
N GLU A 435 -25.48 12.18 10.45
CA GLU A 435 -26.04 10.92 10.96
C GLU A 435 -25.07 9.75 10.71
N TYR A 436 -24.33 9.78 9.62
CA TYR A 436 -23.37 8.73 9.21
C TYR A 436 -22.02 9.36 8.84
N PRO A 437 -21.30 9.93 9.84
CA PRO A 437 -19.97 10.49 9.58
C PRO A 437 -18.96 9.37 9.37
N ASP A 438 -17.87 9.71 8.69
CA ASP A 438 -16.71 8.83 8.64
C ASP A 438 -16.21 8.55 10.07
N PHE A 439 -16.10 7.27 10.42
CA PHE A 439 -15.77 6.88 11.79
C PHE A 439 -14.36 7.36 12.22
N ILE A 440 -13.42 7.53 11.30
CA ILE A 440 -12.08 8.08 11.61
C ILE A 440 -12.18 9.54 12.06
N ARG A 441 -13.19 10.28 11.59
CA ARG A 441 -13.44 11.66 12.03
C ARG A 441 -13.79 11.73 13.51
N ILE A 442 -14.55 10.76 14.02
CA ILE A 442 -15.16 10.77 15.34
C ILE A 442 -14.60 9.78 16.34
N VAL A 443 -13.71 8.88 15.94
CA VAL A 443 -13.21 7.74 16.75
C VAL A 443 -12.57 8.15 18.08
N LEU A 444 -11.99 9.33 18.14
CA LEU A 444 -11.37 9.90 19.36
C LEU A 444 -12.26 10.92 20.08
N GLY A 445 -13.53 11.01 19.69
CA GLY A 445 -14.43 12.09 20.11
C GLY A 445 -14.21 13.36 19.26
N GLY A 446 -15.17 14.28 19.26
CA GLY A 446 -15.12 15.49 18.45
C GLY A 446 -15.56 15.29 17.00
N THR A 447 -15.18 16.21 16.11
CA THR A 447 -15.63 16.29 14.72
C THR A 447 -14.48 16.19 13.70
N MET A 448 -13.24 16.12 14.18
CA MET A 448 -12.03 16.02 13.37
C MET A 448 -10.93 15.29 14.14
N THR A 449 -10.15 14.46 13.43
CA THR A 449 -8.92 13.85 13.94
C THR A 449 -7.76 14.13 12.99
N ALA A 450 -6.53 14.01 13.47
CA ALA A 450 -5.35 14.13 12.62
C ALA A 450 -5.31 13.04 11.53
N SER A 451 -5.78 11.85 11.84
CA SER A 451 -5.92 10.74 10.88
C SER A 451 -6.89 11.09 9.75
N PHE A 452 -8.08 11.64 10.09
CA PHE A 452 -9.03 12.10 9.09
C PHE A 452 -8.47 13.26 8.27
N ALA A 453 -7.80 14.21 8.92
CA ALA A 453 -7.16 15.35 8.27
C ALA A 453 -6.16 14.92 7.20
N SER A 454 -5.33 13.91 7.50
CA SER A 454 -4.40 13.34 6.53
C SER A 454 -5.10 12.61 5.39
N SER A 455 -6.07 11.73 5.69
CA SER A 455 -6.72 10.89 4.68
C SER A 455 -7.66 11.64 3.74
N ASN A 456 -8.20 12.79 4.17
CA ASN A 456 -9.20 13.54 3.42
C ASN A 456 -8.74 14.95 3.01
N ARG A 457 -7.44 15.22 3.15
CA ARG A 457 -6.84 16.47 2.69
C ARG A 457 -7.12 16.73 1.21
N THR A 458 -7.21 18.00 0.84
CA THR A 458 -7.41 18.45 -0.56
C THR A 458 -8.78 18.08 -1.18
N LYS A 459 -9.70 17.49 -0.42
CA LYS A 459 -11.06 17.16 -0.88
C LYS A 459 -12.03 18.28 -0.60
N ARG A 460 -13.15 18.31 -1.33
CA ARG A 460 -14.36 19.04 -0.95
C ARG A 460 -15.33 18.08 -0.23
N ALA A 461 -16.23 18.59 0.62
CA ALA A 461 -17.23 17.79 1.32
C ALA A 461 -18.64 18.23 0.94
N PHE A 462 -19.48 17.24 0.64
CA PHE A 462 -20.89 17.39 0.33
C PHE A 462 -21.72 16.65 1.39
N GLY A 463 -22.53 17.40 2.13
CA GLY A 463 -23.39 16.89 3.18
C GLY A 463 -24.70 16.36 2.60
N ALA A 464 -24.91 15.04 2.61
CA ALA A 464 -26.10 14.41 2.05
C ALA A 464 -26.53 13.20 2.89
N ASN A 465 -27.76 13.22 3.40
CA ASN A 465 -28.35 12.07 4.08
C ASN A 465 -28.90 11.07 3.05
N LEU A 466 -28.13 10.08 2.68
CA LEU A 466 -28.47 9.11 1.64
C LEU A 466 -29.68 8.22 1.98
N LYS A 467 -30.22 8.24 3.18
CA LYS A 467 -31.52 7.62 3.51
C LYS A 467 -32.68 8.42 2.91
N ASN A 468 -32.46 9.71 2.68
CA ASN A 468 -33.45 10.58 2.03
C ASN A 468 -33.39 10.43 0.50
N GLU A 469 -34.51 10.17 -0.14
CA GLU A 469 -34.61 10.02 -1.59
C GLU A 469 -34.13 11.26 -2.35
N SER A 470 -34.56 12.45 -1.90
CA SER A 470 -34.15 13.71 -2.54
C SER A 470 -32.65 13.99 -2.44
N ALA A 471 -31.98 13.51 -1.37
CA ALA A 471 -30.53 13.58 -1.27
C ALA A 471 -29.86 12.68 -2.33
N ARG A 472 -30.37 11.45 -2.54
CA ARG A 472 -29.86 10.54 -3.56
C ARG A 472 -30.04 11.11 -4.97
N GLU A 473 -31.19 11.75 -5.26
CA GLU A 473 -31.44 12.43 -6.53
C GLU A 473 -30.37 13.50 -6.80
N VAL A 474 -30.02 14.33 -5.83
CA VAL A 474 -28.96 15.35 -5.97
C VAL A 474 -27.60 14.69 -6.18
N VAL A 475 -27.29 13.61 -5.48
CA VAL A 475 -26.04 12.89 -5.65
C VAL A 475 -25.96 12.24 -7.05
N LEU A 476 -27.06 11.72 -7.58
CA LEU A 476 -27.12 11.20 -8.94
C LEU A 476 -26.88 12.30 -9.99
N GLU A 477 -27.34 13.54 -9.74
CA GLU A 477 -27.00 14.68 -10.63
C GLU A 477 -25.50 14.99 -10.62
N LEU A 478 -24.81 14.90 -9.46
CA LEU A 478 -23.36 15.05 -9.40
C LEU A 478 -22.65 13.92 -10.18
N ILE A 479 -23.15 12.68 -10.07
CA ILE A 479 -22.57 11.51 -10.75
C ILE A 479 -22.65 11.65 -12.28
N LYS A 480 -23.67 12.31 -12.84
CA LYS A 480 -23.77 12.52 -14.30
C LYS A 480 -22.56 13.22 -14.91
N SER A 481 -21.88 14.07 -14.16
CA SER A 481 -20.69 14.82 -14.59
C SER A 481 -19.40 14.30 -13.99
N SER A 482 -19.43 13.19 -13.28
CA SER A 482 -18.23 12.62 -12.62
C SER A 482 -17.52 11.61 -13.54
N HIS A 483 -16.24 11.40 -13.27
CA HIS A 483 -15.38 10.46 -14.00
C HIS A 483 -15.12 9.19 -13.22
N VAL A 484 -14.98 9.31 -11.88
CA VAL A 484 -14.71 8.19 -10.98
C VAL A 484 -15.65 8.25 -9.78
N ILE A 485 -16.19 7.12 -9.40
CA ILE A 485 -16.95 6.93 -8.16
C ILE A 485 -16.19 5.93 -7.31
N ILE A 486 -15.93 6.28 -6.05
CA ILE A 486 -15.18 5.44 -5.10
C ILE A 486 -16.11 5.04 -3.97
N GLU A 487 -16.13 3.75 -3.63
CA GLU A 487 -16.85 3.26 -2.46
C GLU A 487 -16.12 2.06 -1.80
N ASN A 488 -16.28 1.90 -0.49
CA ASN A 488 -15.83 0.73 0.28
C ASN A 488 -16.86 0.37 1.37
N ASN A 489 -18.13 0.52 1.04
CA ASN A 489 -19.23 0.13 1.90
C ASN A 489 -19.37 -1.40 2.01
N SER A 490 -20.15 -1.86 2.96
CA SER A 490 -20.52 -3.28 3.02
C SER A 490 -21.21 -3.72 1.73
N THR A 491 -20.91 -4.93 1.28
CA THR A 491 -21.45 -5.51 0.04
C THR A 491 -22.98 -5.32 -0.07
N GLY A 492 -23.44 -4.82 -1.21
CA GLY A 492 -24.86 -4.57 -1.51
C GLY A 492 -25.41 -3.23 -0.98
N THR A 493 -24.63 -2.44 -0.25
CA THR A 493 -25.09 -1.14 0.29
C THR A 493 -25.38 -0.12 -0.81
N MET A 494 -24.50 0.00 -1.81
CA MET A 494 -24.69 0.95 -2.91
C MET A 494 -25.90 0.57 -3.77
N GLU A 495 -26.11 -0.71 -4.03
CA GLU A 495 -27.30 -1.24 -4.71
C GLU A 495 -28.59 -0.93 -3.93
N ALA A 496 -28.59 -1.14 -2.61
CA ALA A 496 -29.74 -0.85 -1.76
C ALA A 496 -30.09 0.64 -1.71
N LEU A 497 -29.10 1.53 -1.91
CA LEU A 497 -29.30 2.97 -2.02
C LEU A 497 -29.71 3.42 -3.44
N GLY A 498 -29.70 2.54 -4.44
CA GLY A 498 -29.90 2.89 -5.85
C GLY A 498 -28.72 3.63 -6.47
N LEU A 499 -27.54 3.45 -5.90
CA LEU A 499 -26.26 4.05 -6.31
C LEU A 499 -25.25 2.97 -6.77
N GLY A 500 -25.68 1.74 -7.05
CA GLY A 500 -24.85 0.67 -7.59
C GLY A 500 -24.46 0.92 -9.04
N TYR A 501 -23.44 0.19 -9.53
CA TYR A 501 -22.85 0.45 -10.85
C TYR A 501 -23.86 0.42 -12.00
N GLU A 502 -24.80 -0.50 -12.02
CA GLU A 502 -25.80 -0.57 -13.10
C GLU A 502 -26.67 0.71 -13.19
N ALA A 503 -27.08 1.26 -12.04
CA ALA A 503 -27.83 2.52 -12.00
C ALA A 503 -26.96 3.72 -12.43
N ILE A 504 -25.67 3.72 -12.04
CA ILE A 504 -24.72 4.75 -12.45
C ILE A 504 -24.47 4.69 -13.95
N LYS A 505 -24.26 3.50 -14.51
CA LYS A 505 -24.01 3.28 -15.94
C LYS A 505 -25.14 3.74 -16.85
N GLU A 506 -26.39 3.65 -16.38
CA GLU A 506 -27.57 4.16 -17.12
C GLU A 506 -27.52 5.67 -17.30
N ILE A 507 -27.01 6.43 -16.34
CA ILE A 507 -26.98 7.90 -16.38
C ILE A 507 -25.63 8.46 -16.81
N ASN A 508 -24.55 7.70 -16.63
CA ASN A 508 -23.19 8.07 -17.02
C ASN A 508 -22.40 6.82 -17.47
N PRO A 509 -22.51 6.45 -18.76
CA PRO A 509 -21.84 5.25 -19.29
C PRO A 509 -20.31 5.28 -19.25
N ASP A 510 -19.71 6.47 -19.13
CA ASP A 510 -18.26 6.65 -19.10
C ASP A 510 -17.72 6.69 -17.66
N ALA A 511 -18.57 6.59 -16.63
CA ALA A 511 -18.14 6.59 -15.24
C ALA A 511 -17.41 5.30 -14.86
N VAL A 512 -16.29 5.44 -14.16
CA VAL A 512 -15.56 4.33 -13.54
C VAL A 512 -16.03 4.20 -12.11
N MET A 513 -16.53 3.04 -11.70
CA MET A 513 -16.83 2.76 -10.29
C MET A 513 -15.76 1.85 -9.70
N ILE A 514 -15.13 2.31 -8.62
CA ILE A 514 -14.15 1.57 -7.83
C ILE A 514 -14.83 1.10 -6.55
N SER A 515 -14.93 -0.21 -6.39
CA SER A 515 -15.47 -0.85 -5.18
C SER A 515 -14.36 -1.61 -4.45
N SER A 516 -14.26 -1.43 -3.13
CA SER A 516 -13.21 -2.09 -2.35
C SER A 516 -13.76 -2.63 -1.03
N GLN A 517 -14.45 -3.76 -1.10
CA GLN A 517 -14.93 -4.49 0.07
C GLN A 517 -13.81 -5.29 0.73
N LEU A 518 -13.97 -5.60 2.03
CA LEU A 518 -13.00 -6.35 2.82
C LEU A 518 -12.58 -7.66 2.14
N MET A 519 -13.58 -8.51 1.85
CA MET A 519 -13.39 -9.85 1.28
C MET A 519 -13.77 -9.91 -0.19
N GLY A 520 -14.14 -8.76 -0.80
CA GLY A 520 -14.74 -8.69 -2.14
C GLY A 520 -16.24 -9.01 -2.14
N SER A 521 -16.87 -8.82 -3.30
CA SER A 521 -18.33 -8.95 -3.46
C SER A 521 -18.85 -10.38 -3.65
N LYS A 522 -17.94 -11.36 -3.79
CA LYS A 522 -18.24 -12.78 -4.06
C LYS A 522 -17.53 -13.68 -3.06
N GLY A 523 -18.02 -14.92 -2.90
CA GLY A 523 -17.46 -15.93 -2.02
C GLY A 523 -18.16 -16.00 -0.66
N ASP A 524 -17.83 -17.02 0.14
CA ASP A 524 -18.57 -17.35 1.36
C ASP A 524 -18.52 -16.24 2.43
N PHE A 525 -17.47 -15.43 2.44
CA PHE A 525 -17.28 -14.34 3.40
C PHE A 525 -17.53 -12.95 2.80
N ALA A 526 -18.18 -12.85 1.63
CA ALA A 526 -18.44 -11.57 0.95
C ALA A 526 -19.21 -10.55 1.81
N ASN A 527 -20.02 -11.02 2.77
CA ASN A 527 -20.77 -10.17 3.70
C ASN A 527 -20.02 -9.88 5.01
N TRP A 528 -18.80 -10.37 5.18
CA TRP A 528 -18.03 -10.07 6.37
C TRP A 528 -17.58 -8.62 6.39
N ASN A 529 -17.73 -8.01 7.54
CA ASN A 529 -17.24 -6.67 7.83
C ASN A 529 -15.91 -6.75 8.57
N GLY A 530 -15.07 -5.73 8.41
CA GLY A 530 -13.79 -5.66 9.10
C GLY A 530 -13.05 -4.35 8.88
N TYR A 531 -11.83 -4.35 9.32
CA TYR A 531 -10.89 -3.24 9.29
C TYR A 531 -9.50 -3.79 8.96
N GLY A 532 -8.53 -2.94 8.70
CA GLY A 532 -7.15 -3.35 8.38
C GLY A 532 -6.57 -4.44 9.28
N PRO A 533 -6.70 -4.39 10.62
CA PRO A 533 -6.21 -5.46 11.49
C PRO A 533 -6.82 -6.84 11.19
N THR A 534 -8.09 -6.88 10.79
CA THR A 534 -8.78 -8.13 10.47
C THR A 534 -8.39 -8.69 9.10
N ILE A 535 -8.00 -7.83 8.14
CA ILE A 535 -7.46 -8.27 6.85
C ILE A 535 -6.13 -9.00 7.04
N GLN A 536 -5.27 -8.50 7.92
CA GLN A 536 -3.97 -9.12 8.22
C GLN A 536 -4.11 -10.56 8.72
N THR A 537 -5.17 -10.89 9.47
CA THR A 537 -5.36 -12.24 9.99
C THR A 537 -5.88 -13.22 8.96
N VAL A 538 -6.86 -12.83 8.14
CA VAL A 538 -7.45 -13.72 7.11
C VAL A 538 -6.54 -13.92 5.90
N SER A 539 -5.53 -13.07 5.71
CA SER A 539 -4.55 -13.19 4.61
C SER A 539 -3.35 -14.09 4.93
N GLY A 540 -3.22 -14.58 6.16
CA GLY A 540 -2.04 -15.31 6.61
C GLY A 540 -0.88 -14.42 7.09
N LEU A 541 -0.95 -13.11 6.86
CA LEU A 541 0.12 -12.17 7.21
C LEU A 541 0.38 -12.14 8.72
N SER A 542 -0.69 -12.03 9.54
CA SER A 542 -0.52 -12.00 11.01
C SER A 542 0.17 -13.24 11.55
N TRP A 543 -0.13 -14.42 11.00
CA TRP A 543 0.51 -15.66 11.42
C TRP A 543 1.99 -15.69 11.04
N LEU A 544 2.35 -15.19 9.86
CA LEU A 544 3.75 -15.09 9.41
C LEU A 544 4.54 -14.05 10.19
N TRP A 545 3.87 -13.02 10.70
CA TRP A 545 4.51 -11.91 11.43
C TRP A 545 4.71 -12.26 12.90
N ALA A 546 5.55 -13.24 13.15
CA ALA A 546 5.80 -13.83 14.46
C ALA A 546 7.27 -14.14 14.67
N PHE A 547 7.68 -14.21 15.94
CA PHE A 547 8.98 -14.76 16.35
C PHE A 547 9.00 -16.28 16.16
N LYS A 548 10.21 -16.87 16.12
CA LYS A 548 10.40 -18.32 15.93
C LYS A 548 10.10 -19.19 17.16
N ASP A 549 9.98 -18.58 18.33
CA ASP A 549 9.84 -19.27 19.62
C ASP A 549 8.47 -19.91 19.89
N GLY A 550 7.53 -19.79 18.94
CA GLY A 550 6.19 -20.39 19.05
C GLY A 550 5.23 -19.63 19.96
N GLU A 551 5.59 -18.45 20.44
CA GLU A 551 4.65 -17.56 21.12
C GLU A 551 3.59 -17.02 20.16
N PRO A 552 2.43 -16.54 20.67
CA PRO A 552 1.42 -15.92 19.84
C PRO A 552 2.02 -14.82 18.98
N PRO A 553 1.67 -14.72 17.68
CA PRO A 553 2.18 -13.69 16.79
C PRO A 553 1.86 -12.29 17.34
N PRO A 554 2.84 -11.44 17.61
CA PRO A 554 2.56 -10.07 18.04
C PRO A 554 2.12 -9.18 16.86
N GLY A 555 2.67 -9.43 15.66
CA GLY A 555 2.44 -8.62 14.48
C GLY A 555 2.87 -7.18 14.67
N THR A 556 2.05 -6.27 14.16
CA THR A 556 2.23 -4.83 14.27
C THR A 556 0.95 -4.16 14.78
N SER A 557 1.08 -3.02 15.43
CA SER A 557 -0.04 -2.13 15.74
C SER A 557 -0.40 -1.20 14.58
N ALA A 558 0.43 -1.11 13.54
CA ALA A 558 0.12 -0.35 12.34
C ALA A 558 -0.82 -1.11 11.39
N ILE A 559 -1.64 -0.36 10.66
CA ILE A 559 -2.71 -0.87 9.79
C ILE A 559 -2.40 -0.45 8.36
N HIS A 560 -1.76 -1.34 7.57
CA HIS A 560 -1.38 -1.01 6.20
C HIS A 560 -2.31 -1.55 5.10
N PRO A 561 -3.12 -2.61 5.32
CA PRO A 561 -3.91 -3.18 4.22
C PRO A 561 -4.83 -2.17 3.55
N ASP A 562 -5.45 -1.31 4.36
CA ASP A 562 -6.36 -0.26 3.90
C ASP A 562 -5.64 0.72 2.96
N HIS A 563 -4.45 1.19 3.36
CA HIS A 563 -3.66 2.11 2.56
C HIS A 563 -3.17 1.47 1.27
N LEU A 564 -2.75 0.21 1.31
CA LEU A 564 -2.26 -0.50 0.14
C LEU A 564 -3.38 -0.76 -0.88
N ALA A 565 -4.57 -1.17 -0.40
CA ALA A 565 -5.75 -1.35 -1.25
C ALA A 565 -6.24 -0.02 -1.86
N GLY A 566 -6.18 1.08 -1.11
CA GLY A 566 -6.48 2.41 -1.61
C GLY A 566 -5.54 2.84 -2.75
N ARG A 567 -4.24 2.55 -2.63
CA ARG A 567 -3.25 2.83 -3.68
C ARG A 567 -3.48 2.03 -4.94
N LEU A 568 -3.74 0.74 -4.81
CA LEU A 568 -4.11 -0.09 -5.96
C LEU A 568 -5.41 0.37 -6.60
N SER A 569 -6.42 0.75 -5.82
CA SER A 569 -7.66 1.36 -6.32
C SER A 569 -7.39 2.62 -7.14
N ALA A 570 -6.44 3.45 -6.72
CA ALA A 570 -6.01 4.62 -7.48
C ALA A 570 -5.30 4.24 -8.78
N VAL A 571 -4.44 3.22 -8.79
CA VAL A 571 -3.79 2.68 -10.01
C VAL A 571 -4.85 2.26 -11.02
N PHE A 572 -5.83 1.47 -10.60
CA PHE A 572 -6.90 0.99 -11.50
C PHE A 572 -7.82 2.11 -11.97
N SER A 573 -8.07 3.14 -11.12
CA SER A 573 -8.79 4.34 -11.53
C SER A 573 -8.08 5.05 -12.69
N LEU A 574 -6.76 5.27 -12.58
CA LEU A 574 -5.99 5.91 -13.64
C LEU A 574 -5.91 5.05 -14.90
N ALA A 575 -5.75 3.73 -14.76
CA ALA A 575 -5.74 2.82 -15.91
C ALA A 575 -7.06 2.87 -16.70
N ALA A 576 -8.20 2.89 -16.00
CA ALA A 576 -9.50 3.05 -16.63
C ALA A 576 -9.67 4.42 -17.33
N LEU A 577 -9.20 5.50 -16.71
CA LEU A 577 -9.22 6.85 -17.32
C LEU A 577 -8.33 6.91 -18.59
N VAL A 578 -7.17 6.26 -18.55
CA VAL A 578 -6.31 6.11 -19.73
C VAL A 578 -7.05 5.39 -20.87
N ASN A 579 -7.81 4.34 -20.55
CA ASN A 579 -8.62 3.58 -21.51
C ASN A 579 -9.77 4.42 -22.09
N ILE A 580 -10.47 5.18 -21.24
CA ILE A 580 -11.56 6.10 -21.65
C ILE A 580 -11.05 7.18 -22.60
N ASN A 581 -9.86 7.75 -22.31
CA ASN A 581 -9.23 8.71 -23.22
C ASN A 581 -8.96 8.13 -24.61
N ARG A 582 -8.90 6.81 -24.75
CA ARG A 582 -8.70 6.06 -26.00
C ARG A 582 -10.00 5.53 -26.60
N GLY A 583 -11.15 5.93 -26.07
CA GLY A 583 -12.48 5.66 -26.63
C GLY A 583 -13.19 4.44 -26.02
N ALA A 584 -12.72 3.90 -24.92
CA ALA A 584 -13.46 2.93 -24.12
C ALA A 584 -14.59 3.61 -23.31
N THR A 585 -15.49 2.82 -22.76
CA THR A 585 -16.51 3.24 -21.77
C THR A 585 -16.03 2.97 -20.34
N GLY A 586 -16.80 3.45 -19.35
CA GLY A 586 -16.56 3.18 -17.95
C GLY A 586 -16.66 1.69 -17.59
N ASN A 587 -16.11 1.34 -16.43
CA ASN A 587 -16.06 -0.03 -15.91
C ASN A 587 -16.39 -0.05 -14.42
N HIS A 588 -16.91 -1.19 -13.94
CA HIS A 588 -16.91 -1.52 -12.52
C HIS A 588 -15.61 -2.28 -12.16
N ILE A 589 -14.84 -1.74 -11.28
CA ILE A 589 -13.56 -2.32 -10.86
C ILE A 589 -13.63 -2.64 -9.37
N GLU A 590 -13.46 -3.90 -9.04
CA GLU A 590 -13.39 -4.37 -7.66
C GLU A 590 -11.94 -4.68 -7.26
N VAL A 591 -11.48 -4.03 -6.19
CA VAL A 591 -10.19 -4.29 -5.53
C VAL A 591 -10.47 -4.82 -4.13
N ALA A 592 -10.57 -6.14 -3.96
CA ALA A 592 -10.81 -6.75 -2.67
C ALA A 592 -9.61 -6.54 -1.73
N GLN A 593 -9.85 -5.98 -0.54
CA GLN A 593 -8.76 -5.57 0.36
C GLN A 593 -7.86 -6.73 0.77
N VAL A 594 -8.45 -7.89 1.07
CA VAL A 594 -7.67 -9.09 1.43
C VAL A 594 -6.79 -9.59 0.30
N GLU A 595 -7.28 -9.52 -0.95
CA GLU A 595 -6.55 -9.99 -2.12
C GLU A 595 -5.30 -9.15 -2.42
N VAL A 596 -5.30 -7.88 -2.02
CA VAL A 596 -4.10 -7.04 -2.13
C VAL A 596 -2.96 -7.63 -1.29
N LEU A 597 -3.21 -8.03 -0.04
CA LEU A 597 -2.20 -8.70 0.78
C LEU A 597 -1.80 -10.09 0.25
N LEU A 598 -2.78 -10.86 -0.23
CA LEU A 598 -2.47 -12.16 -0.85
C LEU A 598 -1.55 -11.99 -2.06
N GLY A 599 -1.72 -10.90 -2.81
CA GLY A 599 -0.87 -10.56 -3.94
C GLY A 599 0.55 -10.17 -3.55
N THR A 600 0.75 -9.45 -2.44
CA THR A 600 2.10 -9.11 -1.95
C THR A 600 2.84 -10.30 -1.32
N LEU A 601 2.13 -11.34 -0.92
CA LEU A 601 2.68 -12.59 -0.38
C LEU A 601 2.71 -13.74 -1.42
N GLY A 602 2.52 -13.44 -2.69
CA GLY A 602 2.27 -14.45 -3.72
C GLY A 602 3.39 -15.47 -3.90
N ASP A 603 4.64 -15.09 -3.78
CA ASP A 603 5.79 -16.02 -3.82
C ASP A 603 5.81 -16.99 -2.62
N LEU A 604 5.36 -16.55 -1.43
CA LEU A 604 5.22 -17.42 -0.26
C LEU A 604 4.06 -18.42 -0.45
N PHE A 605 2.95 -18.01 -1.05
CA PHE A 605 1.86 -18.93 -1.42
C PHE A 605 2.30 -19.95 -2.47
N CYS A 606 3.10 -19.54 -3.46
CA CYS A 606 3.72 -20.48 -4.40
C CYS A 606 4.57 -21.52 -3.68
N LYS A 607 5.45 -21.07 -2.75
CA LYS A 607 6.29 -21.96 -1.94
C LYS A 607 5.45 -22.95 -1.13
N GLU A 608 4.43 -22.46 -0.41
CA GLU A 608 3.56 -23.30 0.42
C GLU A 608 2.81 -24.34 -0.43
N ALA A 609 2.35 -23.97 -1.61
CA ALA A 609 1.63 -24.88 -2.49
C ALA A 609 2.55 -25.96 -3.10
N ILE A 610 3.78 -25.60 -3.48
CA ILE A 610 4.76 -26.53 -4.04
C ILE A 610 5.33 -27.45 -2.95
N ASN A 611 5.58 -26.92 -1.76
CA ASN A 611 6.13 -27.64 -0.61
C ASN A 611 5.31 -27.37 0.65
N PRO A 612 4.19 -28.08 0.86
CA PRO A 612 3.27 -27.85 1.97
C PRO A 612 3.93 -27.88 3.35
N GLY A 613 3.65 -26.88 4.18
CA GLY A 613 4.21 -26.71 5.52
C GLY A 613 5.61 -26.08 5.55
N SER A 614 6.11 -25.61 4.42
CA SER A 614 7.45 -25.00 4.32
C SER A 614 7.47 -23.51 4.64
N VAL A 615 6.32 -22.84 4.64
CA VAL A 615 6.19 -21.40 4.93
C VAL A 615 5.83 -21.20 6.39
N ASN A 616 6.80 -20.75 7.17
CA ASN A 616 6.68 -20.56 8.62
C ASN A 616 7.24 -19.20 9.04
N PRO A 617 6.86 -18.68 10.22
CA PRO A 617 7.44 -17.46 10.78
C PRO A 617 8.97 -17.54 10.84
N GLN A 618 9.63 -16.48 10.36
CA GLN A 618 11.09 -16.41 10.33
C GLN A 618 11.65 -15.48 11.43
N GLY A 619 10.80 -14.73 12.11
CA GLY A 619 11.26 -13.67 13.00
C GLY A 619 12.08 -12.64 12.22
N ASN A 620 13.25 -12.29 12.77
CA ASN A 620 14.20 -11.38 12.09
C ASN A 620 15.28 -12.11 11.27
N ASP A 621 15.17 -13.42 11.09
CA ASP A 621 16.13 -14.16 10.29
C ASP A 621 15.87 -14.00 8.79
N SER A 622 16.94 -13.93 8.02
CA SER A 622 16.91 -13.85 6.57
C SER A 622 17.86 -14.86 5.94
N ASP A 623 17.47 -15.41 4.81
CA ASP A 623 18.34 -16.24 3.97
C ASP A 623 19.06 -15.37 2.89
N ARG A 624 18.72 -14.07 2.81
CA ARG A 624 19.34 -13.12 1.89
C ARG A 624 20.76 -12.74 2.27
N GLY A 625 21.12 -12.85 3.57
CA GLY A 625 22.45 -12.49 4.10
C GLY A 625 22.55 -12.57 5.61
N ALA A 626 23.74 -12.31 6.12
CA ALA A 626 24.01 -12.18 7.56
C ALA A 626 25.30 -11.36 7.77
N PRO A 627 25.34 -10.46 8.80
CA PRO A 627 24.25 -10.11 9.69
C PRO A 627 23.08 -9.43 8.97
N TRP A 628 21.88 -9.60 9.50
CA TRP A 628 20.66 -9.06 8.89
C TRP A 628 19.60 -8.79 9.96
N GLY A 629 19.06 -7.57 10.00
CA GLY A 629 17.97 -7.21 10.91
C GLY A 629 18.27 -6.07 11.88
N PRO A 630 17.40 -5.84 12.88
CA PRO A 630 17.56 -4.79 13.87
C PRO A 630 18.58 -5.18 14.95
N PHE A 631 19.54 -4.30 15.19
CA PHE A 631 20.55 -4.43 16.23
C PHE A 631 20.35 -3.32 17.29
N PRO A 632 20.49 -3.66 18.60
CA PRO A 632 20.34 -2.70 19.66
C PRO A 632 21.48 -1.67 19.62
N CYS A 633 21.15 -0.42 19.88
CA CYS A 633 22.10 0.68 19.96
C CYS A 633 22.11 1.29 21.36
N LYS A 634 23.04 2.21 21.62
CA LYS A 634 23.10 2.96 22.87
C LYS A 634 21.87 3.85 23.01
N GLY A 635 21.08 3.64 24.06
CA GLY A 635 19.84 4.38 24.37
C GLY A 635 18.69 3.44 24.66
N GLU A 636 17.57 3.98 25.14
CA GLU A 636 16.34 3.25 25.35
C GLU A 636 15.60 3.12 24.01
N GLU A 637 15.13 1.92 23.67
CA GLU A 637 14.45 1.61 22.40
C GLU A 637 15.22 2.11 21.16
N ALA A 638 16.54 2.23 21.23
CA ALA A 638 17.39 2.67 20.13
C ALA A 638 17.88 1.48 19.33
N TRP A 639 17.49 1.40 18.06
CA TRP A 639 17.77 0.30 17.15
C TRP A 639 18.26 0.80 15.78
N CYS A 640 19.11 0.01 15.15
CA CYS A 640 19.53 0.22 13.77
C CYS A 640 19.46 -1.11 13.01
N VAL A 641 18.81 -1.13 11.86
CA VAL A 641 18.85 -2.25 10.92
C VAL A 641 20.19 -2.22 10.19
N VAL A 642 20.86 -3.36 10.11
CA VAL A 642 22.09 -3.56 9.33
C VAL A 642 21.91 -4.80 8.48
N CYS A 643 22.17 -4.69 7.18
CA CYS A 643 22.01 -5.77 6.22
C CYS A 643 23.31 -5.97 5.43
N VAL A 644 23.91 -7.15 5.50
CA VAL A 644 25.08 -7.52 4.72
C VAL A 644 24.66 -8.49 3.62
N ARG A 645 24.68 -8.01 2.37
CA ARG A 645 24.16 -8.73 1.21
C ARG A 645 25.19 -9.70 0.61
N ASP A 646 26.48 -9.35 0.71
CA ASP A 646 27.56 -10.09 0.08
C ASP A 646 28.84 -10.12 0.92
N ASP A 647 29.88 -10.76 0.39
CA ASP A 647 31.17 -10.94 1.07
C ASP A 647 31.99 -9.63 1.11
N ALA A 648 31.79 -8.74 0.13
CA ALA A 648 32.48 -7.45 0.12
C ALA A 648 31.94 -6.51 1.22
N GLU A 649 30.64 -6.48 1.42
CA GLU A 649 30.02 -5.73 2.53
C GLU A 649 30.41 -6.29 3.90
N TRP A 650 30.57 -7.61 4.02
CA TRP A 650 31.09 -8.22 5.25
C TRP A 650 32.49 -7.70 5.60
N VAL A 651 33.39 -7.65 4.63
CA VAL A 651 34.76 -7.12 4.83
C VAL A 651 34.71 -5.68 5.36
N LYS A 652 33.83 -4.86 4.80
CA LYS A 652 33.66 -3.46 5.22
C LYS A 652 33.09 -3.35 6.66
N LEU A 653 32.05 -4.10 6.98
CA LEU A 653 31.46 -4.11 8.32
C LEU A 653 32.44 -4.64 9.36
N SER A 654 33.16 -5.71 9.05
CA SER A 654 34.16 -6.28 9.97
C SER A 654 35.31 -5.31 10.28
N ALA A 655 35.70 -4.48 9.31
CA ALA A 655 36.68 -3.41 9.51
C ALA A 655 36.14 -2.31 10.44
N LEU A 656 34.86 -1.91 10.31
CA LEU A 656 34.23 -0.95 11.23
C LEU A 656 34.18 -1.49 12.67
N MET A 657 33.91 -2.77 12.83
CA MET A 657 33.90 -3.45 14.14
C MET A 657 35.32 -3.74 14.69
N GLN A 658 36.35 -3.51 13.91
CA GLN A 658 37.77 -3.81 14.24
C GLN A 658 37.95 -5.29 14.64
N LEU A 659 37.33 -6.21 13.93
CA LEU A 659 37.49 -7.64 14.19
C LEU A 659 38.89 -8.10 13.85
N ASP A 660 39.36 -9.11 14.61
CA ASP A 660 40.62 -9.74 14.32
C ASP A 660 40.60 -10.53 13.00
N PRO A 661 41.75 -10.69 12.31
CA PRO A 661 41.81 -11.33 11.00
C PRO A 661 41.25 -12.77 10.95
N GLU A 662 41.36 -13.51 12.04
CA GLU A 662 40.85 -14.89 12.15
C GLU A 662 39.31 -14.87 12.13
N SER A 663 38.69 -13.96 12.86
CA SER A 663 37.23 -13.75 12.85
C SER A 663 36.73 -13.28 11.46
N VAL A 664 37.45 -12.38 10.80
CA VAL A 664 37.10 -11.92 9.44
C VAL A 664 37.11 -13.08 8.47
N GLU A 665 38.17 -13.91 8.47
CA GLU A 665 38.32 -15.06 7.57
C GLU A 665 37.29 -16.15 7.90
N LYS A 666 37.03 -16.41 9.17
CA LYS A 666 36.02 -17.39 9.61
C LYS A 666 34.63 -17.11 9.05
N TYR A 667 34.23 -15.85 8.98
CA TYR A 667 32.92 -15.43 8.46
C TYR A 667 32.99 -14.87 7.02
N ALA A 668 34.01 -15.19 6.25
CA ALA A 668 34.19 -14.66 4.91
C ALA A 668 33.07 -15.07 3.93
N SER A 669 32.55 -16.28 4.05
CA SER A 669 31.50 -16.80 3.15
C SER A 669 30.09 -16.45 3.63
N SER A 670 29.26 -15.92 2.77
CA SER A 670 27.84 -15.61 3.04
C SER A 670 27.08 -16.83 3.56
N ALA A 671 27.25 -18.00 2.94
CA ALA A 671 26.59 -19.23 3.40
C ALA A 671 26.99 -19.61 4.84
N TYR A 672 28.27 -19.43 5.20
CA TYR A 672 28.75 -19.68 6.56
C TYR A 672 28.18 -18.67 7.54
N ARG A 673 28.09 -17.39 7.16
CA ARG A 673 27.47 -16.35 7.99
C ARG A 673 26.01 -16.66 8.28
N VAL A 674 25.23 -17.01 7.25
CA VAL A 674 23.80 -17.38 7.39
C VAL A 674 23.64 -18.59 8.31
N GLN A 675 24.49 -19.61 8.21
CA GLN A 675 24.46 -20.78 9.09
C GLN A 675 24.80 -20.43 10.55
N HIS A 676 25.64 -19.43 10.80
CA HIS A 676 26.13 -19.05 12.13
C HIS A 676 25.61 -17.69 12.57
N ARG A 677 24.43 -17.28 12.04
CA ARG A 677 23.84 -15.96 12.22
C ARG A 677 23.67 -15.53 13.66
N GLU A 678 23.27 -16.45 14.55
CA GLU A 678 23.10 -16.15 15.99
C GLU A 678 24.40 -15.63 16.64
N THR A 679 25.51 -16.35 16.42
CA THR A 679 26.81 -15.94 16.93
C THR A 679 27.25 -14.61 16.33
N LEU A 680 27.04 -14.44 15.04
CA LEU A 680 27.41 -13.23 14.31
C LEU A 680 26.56 -12.03 14.77
N ASN A 681 25.27 -12.22 14.95
CA ASN A 681 24.36 -11.18 15.45
C ASN A 681 24.74 -10.73 16.87
N ALA A 682 25.22 -11.66 17.72
CA ALA A 682 25.73 -11.30 19.04
C ALA A 682 27.01 -10.41 18.96
N ILE A 683 27.90 -10.68 18.01
CA ILE A 683 29.11 -9.85 17.76
C ILE A 683 28.70 -8.45 17.32
N VAL A 684 27.77 -8.34 16.35
CA VAL A 684 27.28 -7.05 15.86
C VAL A 684 26.55 -6.28 16.96
N SER A 685 25.72 -6.96 17.77
CA SER A 685 25.01 -6.34 18.90
C SER A 685 25.98 -5.78 19.94
N ALA A 686 27.06 -6.52 20.26
CA ALA A 686 28.08 -6.05 21.21
C ALA A 686 28.78 -4.77 20.71
N TRP A 687 28.98 -4.63 19.39
CA TRP A 687 29.55 -3.42 18.80
C TRP A 687 28.53 -2.27 18.78
N SER A 688 27.33 -2.52 18.26
CA SER A 688 26.33 -1.48 18.03
C SER A 688 25.80 -0.86 19.33
N THR A 689 25.71 -1.62 20.43
CA THR A 689 25.32 -1.09 21.75
C THR A 689 26.30 -0.06 22.31
N THR A 690 27.51 0.03 21.79
CA THR A 690 28.48 1.06 22.20
C THR A 690 28.26 2.41 21.51
N LEU A 691 27.44 2.43 20.45
CA LEU A 691 27.19 3.55 19.55
C LEU A 691 25.69 3.92 19.56
N SER A 692 25.38 5.18 19.28
CA SER A 692 23.99 5.59 18.99
C SER A 692 23.54 5.04 17.63
N SER A 693 22.23 4.93 17.41
CA SER A 693 21.66 4.47 16.11
C SER A 693 22.11 5.36 14.95
N VAL A 694 22.27 6.68 15.18
CA VAL A 694 22.78 7.64 14.20
C VAL A 694 24.25 7.35 13.83
N GLU A 695 25.08 7.00 14.81
CA GLU A 695 26.49 6.66 14.57
C GLU A 695 26.62 5.34 13.81
N VAL A 696 25.84 4.31 14.16
CA VAL A 696 25.82 3.02 13.44
C VAL A 696 25.42 3.22 11.99
N GLU A 697 24.31 3.93 11.74
CA GLU A 697 23.84 4.24 10.38
C GLU A 697 24.91 4.96 9.57
N LYS A 698 25.47 6.05 10.08
CA LYS A 698 26.49 6.85 9.38
C LYS A 698 27.78 6.06 9.07
N LEU A 699 28.25 5.27 10.01
CA LEU A 699 29.45 4.45 9.82
C LEU A 699 29.22 3.38 8.76
N CYS A 700 28.09 2.65 8.84
CA CYS A 700 27.75 1.62 7.87
C CYS A 700 27.54 2.20 6.46
N GLN A 701 26.71 3.24 6.34
CA GLN A 701 26.44 3.90 5.06
C GLN A 701 27.71 4.50 4.45
N GLY A 702 28.54 5.15 5.27
CA GLY A 702 29.82 5.69 4.81
C GLY A 702 30.83 4.63 4.36
N ALA A 703 30.74 3.40 4.84
CA ALA A 703 31.51 2.25 4.38
C ALA A 703 30.87 1.51 3.19
N GLY A 704 29.66 1.88 2.80
CA GLY A 704 28.88 1.19 1.76
C GLY A 704 28.33 -0.16 2.24
N VAL A 705 27.73 -0.16 3.44
CA VAL A 705 26.96 -1.26 4.01
C VAL A 705 25.54 -0.74 4.29
N PRO A 706 24.49 -1.37 3.77
CA PRO A 706 23.12 -0.94 4.02
C PRO A 706 22.77 -0.93 5.50
N ALA A 707 22.35 0.22 6.00
CA ALA A 707 21.91 0.38 7.38
C ALA A 707 20.90 1.52 7.49
N GLY A 708 19.93 1.38 8.42
CA GLY A 708 18.94 2.40 8.71
C GLY A 708 18.50 2.38 10.15
N ARG A 709 18.58 3.54 10.81
CA ARG A 709 18.06 3.69 12.16
C ARG A 709 16.54 3.48 12.19
N VAL A 710 16.06 2.84 13.24
CA VAL A 710 14.63 2.69 13.46
C VAL A 710 14.09 4.04 13.95
N LEU A 711 13.27 4.69 13.13
CA LEU A 711 12.60 5.93 13.49
C LEU A 711 11.20 5.65 14.02
N ASN A 712 10.76 6.39 15.02
CA ASN A 712 9.35 6.53 15.33
C ASN A 712 8.76 7.77 14.65
N ALA A 713 7.45 7.95 14.69
CA ALA A 713 6.78 9.04 14.00
C ALA A 713 7.19 10.44 14.53
N ALA A 714 7.49 10.58 15.83
CA ALA A 714 7.96 11.83 16.40
C ALA A 714 9.41 12.17 15.96
N GLU A 715 10.23 11.16 15.73
CA GLU A 715 11.58 11.34 15.16
C GLU A 715 11.51 11.66 13.67
N GLN A 716 10.52 11.11 12.92
CA GLN A 716 10.30 11.44 11.52
C GLN A 716 9.93 12.93 11.32
N LEU A 717 9.19 13.54 12.25
CA LEU A 717 8.90 14.99 12.21
C LEU A 717 10.16 15.87 12.23
N LYS A 718 11.29 15.34 12.66
CA LYS A 718 12.59 16.02 12.82
C LYS A 718 13.67 15.44 11.89
N ASP A 719 13.31 14.51 11.02
CA ASP A 719 14.25 13.88 10.10
C ASP A 719 14.66 14.86 9.00
N ASN A 720 15.95 15.14 8.91
CA ASN A 720 16.49 16.12 7.97
C ASN A 720 16.25 15.74 6.51
N HIS A 721 16.21 14.45 6.20
CA HIS A 721 15.98 13.97 4.84
C HIS A 721 14.53 14.24 4.40
N LEU A 722 13.55 13.92 5.24
CA LEU A 722 12.14 14.17 4.99
C LEU A 722 11.84 15.67 4.91
N LEU A 723 12.48 16.49 5.77
CA LEU A 723 12.36 17.95 5.77
C LEU A 723 12.91 18.55 4.48
N ASP A 724 14.14 18.18 4.08
CA ASP A 724 14.80 18.71 2.88
C ASP A 724 14.03 18.35 1.60
N ARG A 725 13.41 17.18 1.56
CA ARG A 725 12.57 16.74 0.45
C ARG A 725 11.18 17.37 0.45
N GLY A 726 10.81 18.14 1.46
CA GLY A 726 9.49 18.79 1.57
C GLY A 726 8.36 17.78 1.82
N PHE A 727 8.67 16.63 2.44
CA PHE A 727 7.70 15.58 2.72
C PHE A 727 6.82 15.86 3.94
N LEU A 728 7.11 16.93 4.70
CA LEU A 728 6.43 17.27 5.95
C LEU A 728 5.69 18.63 5.84
N PRO A 729 4.63 18.74 5.01
CA PRO A 729 3.86 19.97 4.89
C PRO A 729 3.09 20.29 6.17
N VAL A 730 3.03 21.58 6.52
CA VAL A 730 2.26 22.09 7.65
C VAL A 730 0.92 22.61 7.15
N VAL A 731 -0.17 22.25 7.83
CA VAL A 731 -1.53 22.61 7.45
C VAL A 731 -2.30 23.11 8.69
N GLU A 732 -2.99 24.25 8.56
CA GLU A 732 -3.97 24.73 9.55
C GLU A 732 -5.28 23.94 9.38
N GLN A 733 -5.55 23.00 10.26
CA GLN A 733 -6.72 22.13 10.22
C GLN A 733 -7.83 22.66 11.13
N LEU A 734 -9.04 22.80 10.59
CA LEU A 734 -10.24 23.16 11.35
C LEU A 734 -10.77 22.00 12.20
N GLY A 735 -11.83 22.25 12.99
CA GLY A 735 -12.48 21.23 13.81
C GLY A 735 -11.73 20.91 15.11
N GLY A 736 -10.97 21.89 15.63
CA GLY A 736 -10.28 21.79 16.93
C GLY A 736 -8.91 21.13 16.89
N VAL A 737 -8.38 20.80 15.72
CA VAL A 737 -7.05 20.18 15.56
C VAL A 737 -5.93 21.21 15.54
N GLY A 738 -6.13 22.36 14.86
CA GLY A 738 -5.13 23.42 14.72
C GLY A 738 -4.03 23.09 13.72
N GLU A 739 -2.86 23.71 13.90
CA GLU A 739 -1.70 23.50 13.03
C GLU A 739 -1.09 22.13 13.24
N ILE A 740 -1.01 21.33 12.17
CA ILE A 740 -0.42 19.99 12.19
C ILE A 740 0.50 19.77 10.98
N VAL A 741 1.49 18.91 11.18
CA VAL A 741 2.33 18.37 10.10
C VAL A 741 1.64 17.14 9.51
N LEU A 742 1.52 17.09 8.20
CA LEU A 742 1.02 15.93 7.47
C LEU A 742 2.18 15.17 6.81
N ASP A 743 1.92 13.92 6.44
CA ASP A 743 2.75 13.16 5.52
C ASP A 743 2.51 13.67 4.09
N GLY A 744 3.52 14.17 3.44
CA GLY A 744 3.47 14.78 2.10
C GLY A 744 3.36 13.75 0.97
N ALA A 745 3.38 14.24 -0.26
CA ALA A 745 3.39 13.38 -1.46
C ALA A 745 4.79 12.80 -1.71
N CYS A 746 4.81 11.53 -2.12
CA CYS A 746 6.05 10.77 -2.37
C CYS A 746 6.45 10.67 -3.86
N ILE A 747 5.70 11.32 -4.76
CA ILE A 747 5.91 11.31 -6.21
C ILE A 747 6.16 12.75 -6.66
N ARG A 748 7.27 12.98 -7.36
CA ARG A 748 7.66 14.31 -7.87
C ARG A 748 8.03 14.22 -9.34
N GLY A 749 7.30 14.93 -10.21
CA GLY A 749 7.60 15.01 -11.63
C GLY A 749 8.41 16.26 -11.97
N SER A 750 9.28 16.17 -12.98
CA SER A 750 10.09 17.30 -13.44
C SER A 750 9.33 18.32 -14.27
N LYS A 751 8.13 18.00 -14.75
CA LYS A 751 7.29 18.90 -15.57
C LYS A 751 5.87 19.09 -15.04
N MET A 752 5.29 18.11 -14.38
CA MET A 752 4.01 18.32 -13.69
C MET A 752 4.23 19.20 -12.47
N ALA A 753 3.24 20.01 -12.10
CA ALA A 753 3.25 20.81 -10.89
C ALA A 753 3.37 19.93 -9.63
N SER A 754 3.86 20.52 -8.53
CA SER A 754 3.90 19.83 -7.24
C SER A 754 2.50 19.44 -6.78
N PRO A 755 2.32 18.28 -6.14
CA PRO A 755 1.04 17.87 -5.58
C PRO A 755 0.44 18.92 -4.64
N VAL A 756 -0.88 19.09 -4.71
CA VAL A 756 -1.60 20.06 -3.86
C VAL A 756 -1.94 19.39 -2.53
N ILE A 757 -1.53 20.00 -1.42
CA ILE A 757 -1.85 19.54 -0.08
C ILE A 757 -2.48 20.69 0.69
N THR A 758 -3.79 20.58 0.93
CA THR A 758 -4.56 21.51 1.74
C THR A 758 -5.24 20.78 2.89
N ARG A 759 -5.92 21.50 3.77
CA ARG A 759 -6.64 20.87 4.88
C ARG A 759 -7.77 19.96 4.41
N ALA A 760 -8.20 19.05 5.27
CA ALA A 760 -9.42 18.27 5.07
C ALA A 760 -10.68 19.13 5.36
N PRO A 761 -11.79 18.86 4.67
CA PRO A 761 -13.02 19.62 4.86
C PRO A 761 -13.81 19.19 6.11
N LEU A 762 -14.63 20.09 6.63
CA LEU A 762 -15.69 19.77 7.59
C LEU A 762 -16.89 19.13 6.87
N ILE A 763 -17.77 18.45 7.63
CA ILE A 763 -18.98 17.85 7.05
C ILE A 763 -19.85 18.93 6.44
N GLY A 764 -20.20 18.78 5.17
CA GLY A 764 -21.07 19.68 4.42
C GLY A 764 -20.48 21.05 4.11
N GLU A 765 -19.17 21.22 4.25
CA GLU A 765 -18.50 22.51 4.06
C GLU A 765 -18.74 23.15 2.70
N HIS A 766 -18.81 22.35 1.65
CA HIS A 766 -18.93 22.83 0.28
C HIS A 766 -20.31 22.54 -0.34
N THR A 767 -21.29 22.12 0.47
CA THR A 767 -22.62 21.72 -0.04
C THR A 767 -23.33 22.83 -0.79
N GLU A 768 -23.35 24.07 -0.22
CA GLU A 768 -23.99 25.23 -0.85
C GLU A 768 -23.29 25.58 -2.17
N GLU A 769 -21.97 25.67 -2.17
CA GLU A 769 -21.17 25.96 -3.36
C GLU A 769 -21.43 24.93 -4.48
N ILE A 770 -21.39 23.63 -4.14
CA ILE A 770 -21.61 22.54 -5.10
C ILE A 770 -23.04 22.60 -5.67
N CYS A 771 -24.04 22.82 -4.82
CA CYS A 771 -25.43 22.91 -5.31
C CYS A 771 -25.66 24.11 -6.21
N LEU A 772 -25.23 25.29 -5.79
CA LEU A 772 -25.54 26.53 -6.53
C LEU A 772 -24.66 26.74 -7.76
N HIS A 773 -23.37 26.36 -7.69
CA HIS A 773 -22.44 26.59 -8.78
C HIS A 773 -22.25 25.35 -9.68
N ASP A 774 -21.94 24.18 -9.11
CA ASP A 774 -21.63 23.01 -9.91
C ASP A 774 -22.91 22.40 -10.53
N LEU A 775 -24.00 22.36 -9.77
CA LEU A 775 -25.30 21.85 -10.24
C LEU A 775 -26.23 22.92 -10.78
N SER A 776 -25.88 24.22 -10.66
CA SER A 776 -26.75 25.34 -11.06
C SER A 776 -28.15 25.24 -10.45
N MET A 777 -28.26 24.77 -9.20
CA MET A 777 -29.52 24.63 -8.49
C MET A 777 -30.06 26.00 -8.08
N GLU A 778 -31.35 26.20 -8.18
CA GLU A 778 -31.99 27.42 -7.67
C GLU A 778 -31.93 27.46 -6.13
N LYS A 779 -31.72 28.66 -5.59
CA LYS A 779 -31.51 28.86 -4.16
C LYS A 779 -32.70 28.38 -3.31
N GLU A 780 -33.92 28.61 -3.78
CA GLU A 780 -35.16 28.14 -3.12
C GLU A 780 -35.22 26.62 -3.04
N GLN A 781 -34.76 25.92 -4.05
CA GLN A 781 -34.67 24.45 -4.06
C GLN A 781 -33.63 23.96 -3.04
N PHE A 782 -32.46 24.58 -3.03
CA PHE A 782 -31.42 24.26 -2.04
C PHE A 782 -31.91 24.45 -0.61
N GLU A 783 -32.53 25.61 -0.30
CA GLU A 783 -33.10 25.89 1.03
C GLU A 783 -34.19 24.87 1.43
N ALA A 784 -35.00 24.40 0.47
CA ALA A 784 -36.01 23.38 0.72
C ALA A 784 -35.37 22.02 1.09
N LEU A 785 -34.28 21.64 0.39
CA LEU A 785 -33.53 20.40 0.68
C LEU A 785 -32.82 20.46 2.02
N LEU A 786 -32.26 21.59 2.41
CA LEU A 786 -31.72 21.79 3.75
C LEU A 786 -32.81 21.65 4.83
N LYS A 787 -33.95 22.29 4.63
CA LYS A 787 -35.07 22.26 5.59
C LYS A 787 -35.65 20.86 5.76
N SER A 788 -35.63 20.05 4.70
CA SER A 788 -36.07 18.64 4.76
C SER A 788 -35.04 17.70 5.41
N GLY A 789 -33.81 18.14 5.67
CA GLY A 789 -32.72 17.31 6.14
C GLY A 789 -32.14 16.36 5.05
N ALA A 790 -32.45 16.61 3.79
CA ALA A 790 -31.88 15.87 2.67
C ALA A 790 -30.41 16.27 2.46
N LEU A 791 -30.13 17.58 2.48
CA LEU A 791 -28.79 18.13 2.41
C LEU A 791 -28.39 18.72 3.77
N GLU A 792 -27.11 18.78 4.00
CA GLU A 792 -26.51 19.23 5.25
C GLU A 792 -25.35 20.19 4.98
N ILE A 793 -25.17 21.16 5.87
CA ILE A 793 -24.05 22.12 5.86
C ILE A 793 -23.30 22.07 7.20
N ILE A 794 -22.22 22.81 7.33
CA ILE A 794 -21.49 22.95 8.58
C ILE A 794 -22.46 23.34 9.72
N LYS A 795 -22.35 22.67 10.85
CA LYS A 795 -23.04 23.08 12.08
C LYS A 795 -22.27 24.23 12.72
N PRO A 796 -22.97 25.24 13.28
CA PRO A 796 -22.35 26.47 13.82
C PRO A 796 -21.33 26.29 14.95
N GLU A 797 -21.21 25.10 15.53
CA GLU A 797 -20.28 24.80 16.64
C GLU A 797 -19.21 23.78 16.29
N SER A 798 -19.03 23.44 15.03
CA SER A 798 -18.05 22.44 14.59
C SER A 798 -16.68 23.01 14.18
#